data_ddcea45d44d512d6b7370f99b4698b3a
#
_entry.id   ddcea45d44d512d6b7370f99b4698b3a
#
_cell.length_a   1.000
_cell.length_b   1.000
_cell.length_c   1.000
_cell.angle_alpha   90.00
_cell.angle_beta   90.00
_cell.angle_gamma   90.00
#
_symmetry.space_group_name_H-M   'P 1'
#
loop_
_entity.id
_entity.type
_entity.pdbx_description
1 polymer ?
#
loop_
_entity_poly.entity_id
_entity_poly.type
_entity_poly.pdbx_seq_one_letter_code
_entity_poly.pdbx_strand_id
1 'polypeptide(L)'
;MENLYLILVIILAILACGDLIVGVSNDAVNFLNSAVGSKAISMKTILILAGFGVAFGAFFSSGLMEVARKGIFNPGEFYFDEIMLIFTAVMLTDILLLDFFNTIGMPTSTTVSIVFELLGAAVFMSLIKISSSTGDLNDIVNYINTSKAIQIISGIVLSVVIALTIGTIVQWISRFFLTYEFENKSIWISSLFSGIALSAITYFILMKGIKGTPFANLEFDLIGGMKIKDFIESEVIKVVFLNLIFWYFLSYGLIRFMKVNIYKFIIGIGTFALALAFAGNDLVNFIGVPIAAYQSYEAWVLSGDLASEFNMGVLASKVSTPSIFLVVSGLIMVLTLWLSSKARKVMKTELDLSNQGLIKERFKPSIISKFIVKLFTNLSNLLNKLLPNKLKKKIEVQFSGLSKQTKKINDQNTPSFDMLRASVNLSVAAILISIATSYKLPLSTTYVTFMVAMGTSLADKAWGRDSAVYRVSGMLNVIFGWFLTAITAFFVSGIIVSLIYLGGAQAIAIILFIILIIIGKNYVKHKNDEIEIDKDKILKAESKSMRGVMDESSGNIIKFFKRVDLIFGTLIEGLSKHKLKNLKKAKKNIKRLESEVEGLRENIYYFIKNLEEPSLSASNFYIVLLSYLEDLTNDLDYIISKSYKHINNDHQKLKLSQIRDLTEIHDFTKSIFKDSMETFDNKSTSNIELILKNRDLIKRKIQEKINSQIELTRKIETSPKNATLYFNILLKSKDIYKIKVNIIDEFYNSYKQINN
;
A
#
# COMPACT_ATOMS: atom_id res chain seq x y z
N MET A 1 -44.68 -3.75 -0.72
CA MET A 1 -43.46 -3.68 -1.54
C MET A 1 -42.71 -2.37 -1.34
N GLU A 2 -43.36 -1.23 -1.19
CA GLU A 2 -42.72 0.07 -0.92
C GLU A 2 -41.73 0.06 0.27
N ASN A 3 -42.15 -0.56 1.38
CA ASN A 3 -41.30 -0.66 2.57
C ASN A 3 -39.99 -1.42 2.34
N LEU A 4 -39.96 -2.39 1.40
CA LEU A 4 -38.77 -3.15 1.09
C LEU A 4 -37.74 -2.27 0.36
N TYR A 5 -38.18 -1.51 -0.63
CA TYR A 5 -37.27 -0.64 -1.39
C TYR A 5 -36.80 0.56 -0.57
N LEU A 6 -37.64 1.08 0.35
CA LEU A 6 -37.20 2.09 1.31
C LEU A 6 -36.12 1.55 2.22
N ILE A 7 -36.24 0.32 2.72
CA ILE A 7 -35.19 -0.34 3.52
C ILE A 7 -33.91 -0.50 2.70
N LEU A 8 -34.01 -0.87 1.41
CA LEU A 8 -32.85 -0.97 0.54
C LEU A 8 -32.13 0.38 0.36
N VAL A 9 -32.86 1.47 0.17
CA VAL A 9 -32.28 2.83 0.10
C VAL A 9 -31.56 3.18 1.40
N ILE A 10 -32.11 2.87 2.56
CA ILE A 10 -31.50 3.10 3.85
C ILE A 10 -30.21 2.25 3.99
N ILE A 11 -30.26 0.98 3.59
CA ILE A 11 -29.08 0.11 3.56
C ILE A 11 -27.98 0.69 2.67
N LEU A 12 -28.33 1.14 1.47
CA LEU A 12 -27.40 1.77 0.54
C LEU A 12 -26.79 3.06 1.11
N ALA A 13 -27.54 3.85 1.86
CA ALA A 13 -27.03 5.03 2.55
C ALA A 13 -26.02 4.66 3.66
N ILE A 14 -26.29 3.59 4.42
CA ILE A 14 -25.35 3.07 5.42
C ILE A 14 -24.08 2.51 4.76
N LEU A 15 -24.23 1.76 3.67
CA LEU A 15 -23.11 1.26 2.88
C LEU A 15 -22.28 2.41 2.30
N ALA A 16 -22.90 3.50 1.83
CA ALA A 16 -22.19 4.70 1.37
C ALA A 16 -21.30 5.30 2.46
N CYS A 17 -21.78 5.38 3.71
CA CYS A 17 -20.96 5.84 4.84
C CYS A 17 -19.76 4.91 5.09
N GLY A 18 -19.99 3.60 5.02
CA GLY A 18 -18.92 2.59 5.14
C GLY A 18 -17.89 2.71 4.01
N ASP A 19 -18.37 2.88 2.80
CA ASP A 19 -17.56 3.01 1.59
C ASP A 19 -16.73 4.29 1.59
N LEU A 20 -17.27 5.42 2.02
CA LEU A 20 -16.50 6.66 2.25
C LEU A 20 -15.35 6.44 3.22
N ILE A 21 -15.54 5.68 4.31
CA ILE A 21 -14.48 5.39 5.28
C ILE A 21 -13.40 4.49 4.67
N VAL A 22 -13.81 3.45 3.97
CA VAL A 22 -12.88 2.47 3.39
C VAL A 22 -12.15 3.07 2.18
N GLY A 23 -12.87 3.75 1.29
CA GLY A 23 -12.35 4.36 0.08
C GLY A 23 -11.38 5.51 0.34
N VAL A 24 -11.75 6.47 1.21
CA VAL A 24 -10.85 7.55 1.62
C VAL A 24 -9.58 7.00 2.29
N SER A 25 -9.70 5.90 3.02
CA SER A 25 -8.52 5.23 3.61
C SER A 25 -7.56 4.68 2.55
N ASN A 26 -8.03 4.31 1.37
CA ASN A 26 -7.21 3.92 0.24
C ASN A 26 -6.62 5.14 -0.49
N ASP A 27 -7.48 6.09 -0.82
CA ASP A 27 -7.16 7.16 -1.76
C ASP A 27 -6.46 8.37 -1.12
N ALA A 28 -6.41 8.47 0.21
CA ALA A 28 -5.67 9.52 0.92
C ALA A 28 -4.20 9.62 0.48
N VAL A 29 -3.60 8.52 0.04
CA VAL A 29 -2.23 8.48 -0.47
C VAL A 29 -2.04 9.38 -1.69
N ASN A 30 -3.06 9.56 -2.53
CA ASN A 30 -3.00 10.31 -3.79
C ASN A 30 -2.59 11.77 -3.60
N PHE A 31 -3.02 12.41 -2.51
CA PHE A 31 -2.75 13.80 -2.22
C PHE A 31 -1.83 14.03 -1.01
N LEU A 32 -1.66 13.04 -0.12
CA LEU A 32 -0.77 13.14 1.05
C LEU A 32 0.66 12.71 0.77
N ASN A 33 0.89 11.75 -0.13
CA ASN A 33 2.16 11.07 -0.32
C ASN A 33 3.33 12.03 -0.54
N SER A 34 3.18 13.03 -1.41
CA SER A 34 4.25 13.97 -1.74
C SER A 34 4.60 14.89 -0.58
N ALA A 35 3.62 15.36 0.18
CA ALA A 35 3.85 16.20 1.36
C ALA A 35 4.49 15.40 2.50
N VAL A 36 3.96 14.22 2.80
CA VAL A 36 4.47 13.34 3.88
C VAL A 36 5.86 12.81 3.53
N GLY A 37 6.08 12.38 2.29
CA GLY A 37 7.34 11.81 1.83
C GLY A 37 8.50 12.82 1.86
N SER A 38 8.23 14.09 1.58
CA SER A 38 9.23 15.16 1.63
C SER A 38 9.53 15.66 3.05
N LYS A 39 8.67 15.36 4.02
CA LYS A 39 8.74 15.92 5.40
C LYS A 39 8.92 17.46 5.45
N ALA A 40 8.48 18.13 4.40
CA ALA A 40 8.64 19.59 4.25
C ALA A 40 7.78 20.37 5.27
N ILE A 41 6.63 19.82 5.62
CA ILE A 41 5.59 20.42 6.46
C ILE A 41 5.17 19.41 7.53
N SER A 42 4.72 19.89 8.69
CA SER A 42 4.27 19.01 9.79
C SER A 42 3.04 18.18 9.38
N MET A 43 2.93 16.95 9.88
CA MET A 43 1.78 16.08 9.59
C MET A 43 0.44 16.73 9.95
N LYS A 44 0.39 17.48 11.05
CA LYS A 44 -0.82 18.21 11.45
C LYS A 44 -1.23 19.25 10.40
N THR A 45 -0.26 20.05 9.90
CA THR A 45 -0.51 21.06 8.86
C THR A 45 -0.96 20.41 7.55
N ILE A 46 -0.34 19.28 7.17
CA ILE A 46 -0.74 18.53 5.97
C ILE A 46 -2.20 18.08 6.07
N LEU A 47 -2.60 17.49 7.22
CA LEU A 47 -3.98 17.03 7.42
C LEU A 47 -4.99 18.18 7.47
N ILE A 48 -4.61 19.35 8.01
CA ILE A 48 -5.45 20.54 7.99
C ILE A 48 -5.68 21.01 6.55
N LEU A 49 -4.59 21.19 5.78
CA LEU A 49 -4.68 21.63 4.38
C LEU A 49 -5.47 20.64 3.51
N ALA A 50 -5.21 19.34 3.67
CA ALA A 50 -5.93 18.30 2.96
C ALA A 50 -7.40 18.25 3.38
N GLY A 51 -7.70 18.38 4.68
CA GLY A 51 -9.06 18.40 5.22
C GLY A 51 -9.89 19.56 4.65
N PHE A 52 -9.30 20.76 4.59
CA PHE A 52 -9.95 21.89 3.91
C PHE A 52 -10.15 21.61 2.42
N GLY A 53 -9.14 21.05 1.72
CA GLY A 53 -9.28 20.68 0.32
C GLY A 53 -10.42 19.71 0.07
N VAL A 54 -10.51 18.64 0.90
CA VAL A 54 -11.59 17.65 0.84
C VAL A 54 -12.96 18.28 1.11
N ALA A 55 -13.08 19.11 2.15
CA ALA A 55 -14.35 19.75 2.50
C ALA A 55 -14.85 20.66 1.36
N PHE A 56 -13.97 21.51 0.82
CA PHE A 56 -14.32 22.37 -0.32
C PHE A 56 -14.64 21.56 -1.59
N GLY A 57 -13.83 20.53 -1.90
CA GLY A 57 -14.04 19.66 -3.05
C GLY A 57 -15.36 18.92 -3.00
N ALA A 58 -15.73 18.39 -1.84
CA ALA A 58 -17.00 17.70 -1.62
C ALA A 58 -18.20 18.64 -1.80
N PHE A 59 -18.14 19.83 -1.20
CA PHE A 59 -19.20 20.82 -1.31
C PHE A 59 -19.53 21.23 -2.76
N PHE A 60 -18.49 21.31 -3.61
CA PHE A 60 -18.63 21.71 -5.01
C PHE A 60 -18.73 20.54 -6.01
N SER A 61 -18.86 19.30 -5.53
CA SER A 61 -18.84 18.08 -6.35
C SER A 61 -20.11 17.75 -7.13
N SER A 62 -21.13 18.59 -7.13
CA SER A 62 -22.46 18.29 -7.68
C SER A 62 -22.51 17.85 -9.16
N GLY A 63 -21.45 18.08 -9.95
CA GLY A 63 -21.47 17.94 -11.40
C GLY A 63 -21.14 16.57 -11.99
N LEU A 64 -20.65 15.61 -11.21
CA LEU A 64 -20.07 14.35 -11.72
C LEU A 64 -20.93 13.10 -11.45
N MET A 65 -22.09 13.23 -10.80
CA MET A 65 -22.98 12.10 -10.46
C MET A 65 -23.56 11.36 -11.69
N GLU A 66 -23.30 11.88 -12.89
CA GLU A 66 -23.81 11.36 -14.16
C GLU A 66 -23.23 9.98 -14.55
N VAL A 67 -21.99 9.68 -14.11
CA VAL A 67 -21.29 8.43 -14.46
C VAL A 67 -22.00 7.22 -13.85
N ALA A 68 -22.42 7.31 -12.59
CA ALA A 68 -23.14 6.23 -11.92
C ALA A 68 -24.52 5.96 -12.49
N ARG A 69 -25.15 6.97 -13.12
CA ARG A 69 -26.52 6.89 -13.62
C ARG A 69 -26.64 6.38 -15.04
N LYS A 70 -25.78 6.84 -15.95
CA LYS A 70 -25.88 6.52 -17.40
C LYS A 70 -24.54 6.35 -18.11
N GLY A 71 -23.46 6.32 -17.35
CA GLY A 71 -22.11 6.27 -17.96
C GLY A 71 -21.75 4.92 -18.54
N ILE A 72 -22.27 3.82 -17.99
CA ILE A 72 -21.79 2.45 -18.26
C ILE A 72 -22.86 1.59 -18.88
N PHE A 73 -24.12 1.73 -18.47
CA PHE A 73 -25.26 0.98 -18.97
C PHE A 73 -26.37 1.93 -19.43
N ASN A 74 -27.34 1.41 -20.18
CA ASN A 74 -28.48 2.15 -20.68
C ASN A 74 -29.67 1.98 -19.70
N PRO A 75 -29.95 2.93 -18.80
CA PRO A 75 -30.95 2.75 -17.75
C PRO A 75 -32.37 2.54 -18.29
N GLY A 76 -32.68 3.03 -19.49
CA GLY A 76 -33.97 2.83 -20.15
C GLY A 76 -34.27 1.39 -20.55
N GLU A 77 -33.30 0.49 -20.51
CA GLU A 77 -33.48 -0.94 -20.79
C GLU A 77 -33.77 -1.77 -19.52
N PHE A 78 -33.77 -1.11 -18.35
CA PHE A 78 -33.98 -1.76 -17.05
C PHE A 78 -35.21 -1.19 -16.35
N TYR A 79 -35.87 -2.04 -15.54
CA TYR A 79 -36.91 -1.65 -14.62
C TYR A 79 -36.35 -1.23 -13.26
N PHE A 80 -37.18 -0.58 -12.44
CA PHE A 80 -36.76 -0.04 -11.15
C PHE A 80 -36.25 -1.13 -10.21
N ASP A 81 -36.95 -2.28 -10.11
CA ASP A 81 -36.49 -3.41 -9.29
C ASP A 81 -35.15 -3.95 -9.71
N GLU A 82 -34.87 -4.09 -11.02
CA GLU A 82 -33.61 -4.55 -11.58
C GLU A 82 -32.47 -3.58 -11.25
N ILE A 83 -32.70 -2.26 -11.38
CA ILE A 83 -31.74 -1.21 -11.05
C ILE A 83 -31.38 -1.23 -9.57
N MET A 84 -32.36 -1.41 -8.68
CA MET A 84 -32.10 -1.48 -7.24
C MET A 84 -31.24 -2.69 -6.86
N LEU A 85 -31.40 -3.82 -7.56
CA LEU A 85 -30.52 -5.01 -7.37
C LEU A 85 -29.11 -4.74 -7.88
N ILE A 86 -28.96 -4.10 -9.06
CA ILE A 86 -27.66 -3.69 -9.60
C ILE A 86 -26.93 -2.78 -8.60
N PHE A 87 -27.56 -1.72 -8.12
CA PHE A 87 -26.96 -0.77 -7.19
C PHE A 87 -26.59 -1.42 -5.85
N THR A 88 -27.42 -2.33 -5.36
CA THR A 88 -27.14 -3.07 -4.12
C THR A 88 -25.94 -3.98 -4.29
N ALA A 89 -25.83 -4.72 -5.39
CA ALA A 89 -24.71 -5.59 -5.68
C ALA A 89 -23.39 -4.83 -5.80
N VAL A 90 -23.41 -3.67 -6.46
CA VAL A 90 -22.27 -2.77 -6.63
C VAL A 90 -21.75 -2.31 -5.26
N MET A 91 -22.58 -1.74 -4.41
CA MET A 91 -22.16 -1.22 -3.11
C MET A 91 -21.64 -2.31 -2.16
N LEU A 92 -22.23 -3.51 -2.21
CA LEU A 92 -21.76 -4.66 -1.44
C LEU A 92 -20.38 -5.14 -1.91
N THR A 93 -20.13 -5.08 -3.21
CA THR A 93 -18.84 -5.48 -3.82
C THR A 93 -17.75 -4.48 -3.48
N ASP A 94 -18.00 -3.19 -3.65
CA ASP A 94 -17.02 -2.13 -3.49
C ASP A 94 -16.44 -2.09 -2.07
N ILE A 95 -17.28 -2.13 -1.05
CA ILE A 95 -16.82 -2.19 0.35
C ILE A 95 -15.91 -3.39 0.61
N LEU A 96 -16.26 -4.58 0.09
CA LEU A 96 -15.46 -5.78 0.26
C LEU A 96 -14.09 -5.67 -0.42
N LEU A 97 -14.08 -5.20 -1.66
CA LEU A 97 -12.87 -5.05 -2.46
C LEU A 97 -11.92 -4.02 -1.85
N LEU A 98 -12.42 -2.84 -1.53
CA LEU A 98 -11.61 -1.77 -0.96
C LEU A 98 -11.06 -2.15 0.43
N ASP A 99 -11.87 -2.81 1.30
CA ASP A 99 -11.38 -3.30 2.60
C ASP A 99 -10.27 -4.35 2.44
N PHE A 100 -10.38 -5.23 1.46
CA PHE A 100 -9.35 -6.21 1.14
C PHE A 100 -8.03 -5.54 0.73
N PHE A 101 -8.04 -4.58 -0.23
CA PHE A 101 -6.85 -3.87 -0.67
C PHE A 101 -6.21 -3.04 0.44
N ASN A 102 -7.03 -2.37 1.26
CA ASN A 102 -6.56 -1.64 2.45
C ASN A 102 -5.86 -2.57 3.46
N THR A 103 -6.41 -3.77 3.66
CA THR A 103 -5.85 -4.76 4.60
C THR A 103 -4.47 -5.24 4.17
N ILE A 104 -4.25 -5.47 2.86
CA ILE A 104 -2.92 -5.83 2.33
C ILE A 104 -2.00 -4.62 2.16
N GLY A 105 -2.54 -3.38 2.26
CA GLY A 105 -1.81 -2.13 2.12
C GLY A 105 -1.35 -1.84 0.71
N MET A 106 -2.19 -2.14 -0.29
CA MET A 106 -1.95 -1.83 -1.70
C MET A 106 -2.89 -0.73 -2.17
N PRO A 107 -2.37 0.32 -2.85
CA PRO A 107 -3.23 1.33 -3.46
C PRO A 107 -4.01 0.73 -4.62
N THR A 108 -5.31 1.02 -4.66
CA THR A 108 -6.18 0.68 -5.79
C THR A 108 -6.99 1.89 -6.22
N SER A 109 -7.73 1.81 -7.30
CA SER A 109 -8.54 2.91 -7.81
C SER A 109 -10.01 2.64 -7.53
N THR A 110 -10.62 3.49 -6.73
CA THR A 110 -12.07 3.48 -6.47
C THR A 110 -12.88 3.74 -7.74
N THR A 111 -12.41 4.63 -8.62
CA THR A 111 -13.05 4.86 -9.92
C THR A 111 -13.08 3.62 -10.80
N VAL A 112 -11.99 2.84 -10.81
CA VAL A 112 -11.93 1.60 -11.59
C VAL A 112 -12.82 0.53 -10.97
N SER A 113 -12.83 0.41 -9.62
CA SER A 113 -13.69 -0.52 -8.90
C SER A 113 -15.14 -0.30 -9.28
N ILE A 114 -15.67 0.89 -9.02
CA ILE A 114 -17.11 1.21 -9.25
C ILE A 114 -17.53 1.06 -10.73
N VAL A 115 -16.65 1.43 -11.66
CA VAL A 115 -16.92 1.30 -13.12
C VAL A 115 -17.07 -0.17 -13.52
N PHE A 116 -16.15 -1.03 -13.07
CA PHE A 116 -16.22 -2.45 -13.40
C PHE A 116 -17.27 -3.21 -12.61
N GLU A 117 -17.64 -2.75 -11.42
CA GLU A 117 -18.75 -3.28 -10.63
C GLU A 117 -20.08 -2.98 -11.30
N LEU A 118 -20.31 -1.71 -11.72
CA LEU A 118 -21.49 -1.33 -12.48
C LEU A 118 -21.59 -2.10 -13.79
N LEU A 119 -20.46 -2.24 -14.50
CA LEU A 119 -20.42 -3.01 -15.74
C LEU A 119 -20.75 -4.49 -15.50
N GLY A 120 -20.15 -5.10 -14.48
CA GLY A 120 -20.38 -6.50 -14.13
C GLY A 120 -21.81 -6.77 -13.71
N ALA A 121 -22.34 -5.98 -12.77
CA ALA A 121 -23.73 -6.13 -12.32
C ALA A 121 -24.73 -5.92 -13.46
N ALA A 122 -24.53 -4.89 -14.30
CA ALA A 122 -25.40 -4.64 -15.46
C ALA A 122 -25.33 -5.75 -16.51
N VAL A 123 -24.11 -6.26 -16.84
CA VAL A 123 -23.95 -7.37 -17.80
C VAL A 123 -24.64 -8.64 -17.30
N PHE A 124 -24.45 -9.02 -16.04
CA PHE A 124 -25.06 -10.23 -15.49
C PHE A 124 -26.59 -10.08 -15.37
N MET A 125 -27.10 -8.91 -14.98
CA MET A 125 -28.55 -8.65 -14.98
C MET A 125 -29.12 -8.70 -16.40
N SER A 126 -28.43 -8.14 -17.40
CA SER A 126 -28.82 -8.24 -18.80
C SER A 126 -28.86 -9.69 -19.30
N LEU A 127 -27.88 -10.51 -18.92
CA LEU A 127 -27.85 -11.94 -19.26
C LEU A 127 -29.04 -12.69 -18.64
N ILE A 128 -29.41 -12.38 -17.39
CA ILE A 128 -30.60 -12.95 -16.73
C ILE A 128 -31.83 -12.56 -17.50
N LYS A 129 -32.00 -11.29 -17.86
CA LYS A 129 -33.12 -10.77 -18.58
C LYS A 129 -33.26 -11.37 -19.99
N ILE A 130 -32.17 -11.46 -20.75
CA ILE A 130 -32.12 -12.08 -22.07
C ILE A 130 -32.46 -13.59 -21.97
N SER A 131 -31.92 -14.29 -20.96
CA SER A 131 -32.24 -15.71 -20.76
C SER A 131 -33.67 -16.01 -20.37
N SER A 132 -34.36 -15.07 -19.74
CA SER A 132 -35.79 -15.18 -19.38
C SER A 132 -36.74 -14.78 -20.54
N SER A 133 -36.24 -14.02 -21.49
CA SER A 133 -36.91 -13.70 -22.76
C SER A 133 -36.33 -14.57 -23.88
N THR A 134 -37.04 -14.71 -25.01
CA THR A 134 -36.53 -15.45 -26.20
C THR A 134 -35.47 -14.65 -26.98
N GLY A 135 -34.73 -13.76 -26.31
CA GLY A 135 -33.74 -12.85 -26.90
C GLY A 135 -32.41 -13.52 -27.29
N ASP A 136 -31.67 -12.91 -28.23
CA ASP A 136 -30.32 -13.34 -28.62
C ASP A 136 -29.27 -12.71 -27.69
N LEU A 137 -28.17 -13.42 -27.45
CA LEU A 137 -27.01 -12.90 -26.69
C LEU A 137 -26.42 -11.60 -27.29
N ASN A 138 -26.62 -11.37 -28.57
CA ASN A 138 -26.23 -10.13 -29.23
C ASN A 138 -27.00 -8.89 -28.72
N ASP A 139 -28.16 -9.06 -28.11
CA ASP A 139 -28.98 -7.97 -27.55
C ASP A 139 -28.32 -7.30 -26.33
N ILE A 140 -27.26 -7.89 -25.75
CA ILE A 140 -26.50 -7.31 -24.64
C ILE A 140 -25.95 -5.92 -24.96
N VAL A 141 -25.67 -5.65 -26.24
CA VAL A 141 -25.20 -4.33 -26.73
C VAL A 141 -26.22 -3.22 -26.49
N ASN A 142 -27.50 -3.55 -26.44
CA ASN A 142 -28.57 -2.58 -26.18
C ASN A 142 -28.58 -2.14 -24.69
N TYR A 143 -28.22 -3.04 -23.80
CA TYR A 143 -28.19 -2.80 -22.35
C TYR A 143 -26.94 -2.05 -21.89
N ILE A 144 -25.80 -2.23 -22.57
CA ILE A 144 -24.49 -1.72 -22.16
C ILE A 144 -24.01 -0.62 -23.12
N ASN A 145 -23.55 0.50 -22.54
CA ASN A 145 -22.93 1.58 -23.32
C ASN A 145 -21.48 1.22 -23.69
N THR A 146 -21.31 0.33 -24.68
CA THR A 146 -20.02 -0.24 -25.05
C THR A 146 -19.01 0.83 -25.49
N SER A 147 -19.43 1.88 -26.19
CA SER A 147 -18.54 2.95 -26.66
C SER A 147 -17.95 3.73 -25.50
N LYS A 148 -18.73 4.07 -24.48
CA LYS A 148 -18.24 4.73 -23.26
C LYS A 148 -17.39 3.82 -22.39
N ALA A 149 -17.77 2.54 -22.26
CA ALA A 149 -16.97 1.56 -21.53
C ALA A 149 -15.55 1.43 -22.13
N ILE A 150 -15.43 1.30 -23.45
CA ILE A 150 -14.15 1.26 -24.16
C ILE A 150 -13.37 2.57 -23.97
N GLN A 151 -14.03 3.72 -24.05
CA GLN A 151 -13.42 5.02 -23.84
C GLN A 151 -12.82 5.14 -22.41
N ILE A 152 -13.55 4.68 -21.40
CA ILE A 152 -13.11 4.70 -20.00
C ILE A 152 -11.90 3.77 -19.82
N ILE A 153 -11.99 2.53 -20.27
CA ILE A 153 -10.93 1.53 -20.15
C ILE A 153 -9.66 2.00 -20.86
N SER A 154 -9.77 2.49 -22.09
CA SER A 154 -8.61 2.99 -22.83
C SER A 154 -8.01 4.23 -22.21
N GLY A 155 -8.82 5.15 -21.67
CA GLY A 155 -8.36 6.31 -20.92
C GLY A 155 -7.57 5.93 -19.68
N ILE A 156 -8.04 4.95 -18.93
CA ILE A 156 -7.36 4.41 -17.74
C ILE A 156 -5.99 3.82 -18.10
N VAL A 157 -5.91 2.95 -19.10
CA VAL A 157 -4.65 2.31 -19.53
C VAL A 157 -3.66 3.36 -20.05
N LEU A 158 -4.14 4.28 -20.86
CA LEU A 158 -3.31 5.34 -21.46
C LEU A 158 -2.76 6.30 -20.39
N SER A 159 -3.56 6.61 -19.36
CA SER A 159 -3.15 7.50 -18.27
C SER A 159 -1.92 6.98 -17.51
N VAL A 160 -1.79 5.67 -17.34
CA VAL A 160 -0.63 5.02 -16.70
C VAL A 160 0.67 5.33 -17.44
N VAL A 161 0.66 5.18 -18.77
CA VAL A 161 1.84 5.40 -19.62
C VAL A 161 2.18 6.89 -19.70
N ILE A 162 1.17 7.73 -19.91
CA ILE A 162 1.34 9.20 -20.01
C ILE A 162 1.89 9.76 -18.71
N ALA A 163 1.32 9.38 -17.56
CA ALA A 163 1.73 9.89 -16.25
C ALA A 163 3.18 9.51 -15.92
N LEU A 164 3.59 8.26 -16.17
CA LEU A 164 4.97 7.81 -16.01
C LEU A 164 5.93 8.62 -16.89
N THR A 165 5.59 8.75 -18.17
CA THR A 165 6.47 9.39 -19.17
C THR A 165 6.63 10.88 -18.88
N ILE A 166 5.52 11.60 -18.67
CA ILE A 166 5.55 13.04 -18.39
C ILE A 166 6.21 13.31 -17.05
N GLY A 167 5.89 12.53 -15.99
CA GLY A 167 6.56 12.65 -14.70
C GLY A 167 8.07 12.48 -14.81
N THR A 168 8.54 11.52 -15.61
CA THR A 168 9.97 11.29 -15.86
C THR A 168 10.61 12.46 -16.58
N ILE A 169 9.99 12.97 -17.63
CA ILE A 169 10.53 14.07 -18.45
C ILE A 169 10.60 15.37 -17.64
N VAL A 170 9.50 15.74 -16.98
CA VAL A 170 9.43 17.00 -16.20
C VAL A 170 10.40 16.98 -15.04
N GLN A 171 10.53 15.86 -14.31
CA GLN A 171 11.51 15.73 -13.23
C GLN A 171 12.94 15.81 -13.76
N TRP A 172 13.25 15.15 -14.87
CA TRP A 172 14.57 15.21 -15.50
C TRP A 172 14.95 16.64 -15.89
N ILE A 173 14.01 17.38 -16.52
CA ILE A 173 14.19 18.79 -16.89
C ILE A 173 14.39 19.65 -15.63
N SER A 174 13.52 19.48 -14.63
CA SER A 174 13.60 20.23 -13.36
C SER A 174 14.93 19.98 -12.67
N ARG A 175 15.41 18.72 -12.63
CA ARG A 175 16.67 18.35 -12.03
C ARG A 175 17.89 18.89 -12.81
N PHE A 176 17.79 18.95 -14.13
CA PHE A 176 18.84 19.52 -14.99
C PHE A 176 19.07 21.00 -14.69
N PHE A 177 18.02 21.80 -14.42
CA PHE A 177 18.12 23.23 -14.11
C PHE A 177 18.38 23.50 -12.62
N LEU A 178 17.70 22.81 -11.72
CA LEU A 178 17.71 23.07 -10.29
C LEU A 178 18.72 22.22 -9.51
N THR A 179 19.15 21.09 -10.05
CA THR A 179 20.08 20.14 -9.40
C THR A 179 19.56 19.58 -8.07
N TYR A 180 20.42 18.91 -7.30
CA TYR A 180 20.09 18.44 -5.92
C TYR A 180 20.32 19.55 -4.88
N GLU A 181 20.99 20.65 -5.24
CA GLU A 181 21.22 21.82 -4.40
C GLU A 181 20.27 22.97 -4.77
N PHE A 182 18.99 22.62 -5.05
CA PHE A 182 17.96 23.56 -5.53
C PHE A 182 17.69 24.71 -4.57
N GLU A 183 17.91 24.55 -3.25
CA GLU A 183 17.72 25.61 -2.26
C GLU A 183 18.76 26.72 -2.39
N ASN A 184 19.95 26.43 -2.92
CA ASN A 184 21.04 27.38 -3.11
C ASN A 184 21.05 28.03 -4.50
N LYS A 185 20.02 27.77 -5.34
CA LYS A 185 19.92 28.36 -6.67
C LYS A 185 19.51 29.83 -6.62
N SER A 186 19.81 30.54 -7.68
CA SER A 186 19.42 31.97 -7.83
C SER A 186 17.91 32.13 -7.72
N ILE A 187 17.49 33.24 -7.07
CA ILE A 187 16.09 33.55 -6.77
C ILE A 187 15.21 33.50 -8.03
N TRP A 188 15.73 34.04 -9.17
CA TRP A 188 14.94 34.06 -10.39
C TRP A 188 14.62 32.68 -10.97
N ILE A 189 15.54 31.68 -10.86
CA ILE A 189 15.29 30.29 -11.32
C ILE A 189 14.26 29.64 -10.43
N SER A 190 14.39 29.78 -9.10
CA SER A 190 13.42 29.24 -8.14
C SER A 190 12.04 29.87 -8.31
N SER A 191 12.00 31.20 -8.60
CA SER A 191 10.75 31.92 -8.87
C SER A 191 10.10 31.52 -10.20
N LEU A 192 10.90 31.24 -11.24
CA LEU A 192 10.38 30.71 -12.51
C LEU A 192 9.78 29.32 -12.34
N PHE A 193 10.48 28.42 -11.67
CA PHE A 193 9.97 27.09 -11.36
C PHE A 193 8.66 27.18 -10.56
N SER A 194 8.64 28.00 -9.51
CA SER A 194 7.46 28.13 -8.67
C SER A 194 6.32 28.83 -9.43
N GLY A 195 6.61 29.78 -10.29
CA GLY A 195 5.64 30.42 -11.19
C GLY A 195 4.93 29.39 -12.07
N ILE A 196 5.70 28.50 -12.71
CA ILE A 196 5.14 27.41 -13.53
C ILE A 196 4.31 26.44 -12.68
N ALA A 197 4.86 25.98 -11.55
CA ALA A 197 4.21 25.00 -10.68
C ALA A 197 2.90 25.55 -10.08
N LEU A 198 2.94 26.75 -9.50
CA LEU A 198 1.77 27.37 -8.87
C LEU A 198 0.72 27.81 -9.89
N SER A 199 1.14 28.28 -11.09
CA SER A 199 0.20 28.57 -12.17
C SER A 199 -0.57 27.32 -12.60
N ALA A 200 0.11 26.19 -12.75
CA ALA A 200 -0.54 24.93 -13.08
C ALA A 200 -1.52 24.46 -11.98
N ILE A 201 -1.10 24.54 -10.72
CA ILE A 201 -1.93 24.16 -9.57
C ILE A 201 -3.14 25.09 -9.45
N THR A 202 -2.94 26.41 -9.61
CA THR A 202 -4.03 27.39 -9.53
C THR A 202 -5.03 27.23 -10.67
N TYR A 203 -4.54 26.99 -11.88
CA TYR A 203 -5.42 26.68 -13.01
C TYR A 203 -6.27 25.44 -12.73
N PHE A 204 -5.68 24.41 -12.13
CA PHE A 204 -6.40 23.20 -11.71
C PHE A 204 -7.49 23.51 -10.66
N ILE A 205 -7.19 24.35 -9.64
CA ILE A 205 -8.15 24.79 -8.64
C ILE A 205 -9.30 25.55 -9.30
N LEU A 206 -8.99 26.48 -10.22
CA LEU A 206 -9.98 27.27 -10.95
C LEU A 206 -10.90 26.37 -11.80
N MET A 207 -10.33 25.43 -12.55
CA MET A 207 -11.10 24.51 -13.38
C MET A 207 -12.02 23.59 -12.59
N LYS A 208 -11.61 23.13 -11.43
CA LYS A 208 -12.41 22.19 -10.59
C LYS A 208 -13.25 22.88 -9.54
N GLY A 209 -12.71 23.91 -8.88
CA GLY A 209 -13.36 24.57 -7.77
C GLY A 209 -14.46 25.55 -8.20
N ILE A 210 -14.26 26.28 -9.31
CA ILE A 210 -15.21 27.32 -9.73
C ILE A 210 -16.40 26.75 -10.49
N LYS A 211 -16.20 25.69 -11.29
CA LYS A 211 -17.27 25.12 -12.15
C LYS A 211 -18.59 24.79 -11.44
N GLY A 212 -18.51 24.38 -10.17
CA GLY A 212 -19.68 24.01 -9.36
C GLY A 212 -20.27 25.17 -8.53
N THR A 213 -19.70 26.37 -8.62
CA THR A 213 -20.10 27.51 -7.78
C THR A 213 -21.02 28.47 -8.53
N PRO A 214 -21.85 29.25 -7.82
CA PRO A 214 -22.59 30.37 -8.41
C PRO A 214 -21.68 31.40 -9.11
N PHE A 215 -20.42 31.54 -8.64
CA PHE A 215 -19.40 32.43 -9.21
C PHE A 215 -19.04 32.08 -10.67
N ALA A 216 -19.18 30.83 -11.08
CA ALA A 216 -18.92 30.38 -12.46
C ALA A 216 -19.79 31.14 -13.50
N ASN A 217 -20.98 31.55 -13.11
CA ASN A 217 -21.96 32.19 -13.99
C ASN A 217 -21.97 33.74 -13.89
N LEU A 218 -21.09 34.30 -13.03
CA LEU A 218 -20.96 35.76 -12.95
C LEU A 218 -20.29 36.28 -14.22
N GLU A 219 -20.86 37.37 -14.74
CA GLU A 219 -20.37 38.13 -15.90
C GLU A 219 -19.60 39.35 -15.41
N PHE A 220 -18.42 39.57 -15.98
CA PHE A 220 -17.59 40.75 -15.65
C PHE A 220 -17.23 41.52 -16.92
N ASP A 221 -17.42 42.84 -16.89
CA ASP A 221 -17.09 43.73 -18.01
C ASP A 221 -15.59 43.69 -18.40
N LEU A 222 -14.70 43.46 -17.42
CA LEU A 222 -13.27 43.30 -17.62
C LEU A 222 -12.86 42.13 -18.53
N ILE A 223 -13.72 41.14 -18.66
CA ILE A 223 -13.52 39.96 -19.52
C ILE A 223 -14.47 39.97 -20.73
N GLY A 224 -14.96 41.15 -21.12
CA GLY A 224 -15.82 41.32 -22.27
C GLY A 224 -17.26 40.83 -22.08
N GLY A 225 -17.79 40.90 -20.85
CA GLY A 225 -19.16 40.43 -20.53
C GLY A 225 -19.33 38.91 -20.57
N MET A 226 -18.25 38.15 -20.65
CA MET A 226 -18.30 36.67 -20.60
C MET A 226 -18.49 36.17 -19.17
N LYS A 227 -19.09 34.98 -19.04
CA LYS A 227 -19.10 34.27 -17.76
C LYS A 227 -17.68 33.80 -17.40
N ILE A 228 -17.33 33.84 -16.11
CA ILE A 228 -16.00 33.42 -15.62
C ILE A 228 -15.66 32.02 -16.14
N LYS A 229 -16.60 31.08 -16.09
CA LYS A 229 -16.41 29.72 -16.58
C LYS A 229 -16.04 29.69 -18.07
N ASP A 230 -16.79 30.43 -18.89
CA ASP A 230 -16.58 30.42 -20.36
C ASP A 230 -15.28 31.11 -20.74
N PHE A 231 -14.88 32.16 -20.00
CA PHE A 231 -13.58 32.81 -20.17
C PHE A 231 -12.42 31.89 -19.81
N ILE A 232 -12.48 31.14 -18.69
CA ILE A 232 -11.43 30.20 -18.29
C ILE A 232 -11.30 29.06 -19.32
N GLU A 233 -12.42 28.62 -19.92
CA GLU A 233 -12.42 27.53 -20.90
C GLU A 233 -11.99 27.97 -22.31
N SER A 234 -12.37 29.16 -22.73
CA SER A 234 -12.05 29.69 -24.08
C SER A 234 -10.64 30.29 -24.17
N GLU A 235 -10.18 30.96 -23.11
CA GLU A 235 -8.93 31.73 -23.10
C GLU A 235 -7.85 31.10 -22.23
N VAL A 236 -7.73 29.75 -22.27
CA VAL A 236 -6.79 28.97 -21.44
C VAL A 236 -5.37 29.52 -21.44
N ILE A 237 -4.84 29.87 -22.62
CA ILE A 237 -3.46 30.35 -22.78
C ILE A 237 -3.29 31.69 -22.06
N LYS A 238 -4.26 32.62 -22.17
CA LYS A 238 -4.21 33.92 -21.49
C LYS A 238 -4.27 33.74 -19.97
N VAL A 239 -5.19 32.91 -19.48
CA VAL A 239 -5.35 32.61 -18.05
C VAL A 239 -4.07 32.02 -17.47
N VAL A 240 -3.49 31.00 -18.12
CA VAL A 240 -2.26 30.34 -17.66
C VAL A 240 -1.09 31.34 -17.69
N PHE A 241 -0.96 32.19 -18.75
CA PHE A 241 0.11 33.15 -18.86
C PHE A 241 0.02 34.27 -17.80
N LEU A 242 -1.18 34.81 -17.54
CA LEU A 242 -1.41 35.78 -16.47
C LEU A 242 -1.11 35.20 -15.09
N ASN A 243 -1.55 33.96 -14.82
CA ASN A 243 -1.21 33.26 -13.60
C ASN A 243 0.30 33.04 -13.45
N LEU A 244 1.00 32.69 -14.53
CA LEU A 244 2.45 32.52 -14.52
C LEU A 244 3.17 33.81 -14.14
N ILE A 245 2.79 34.96 -14.74
CA ILE A 245 3.34 36.25 -14.42
C ILE A 245 3.06 36.59 -12.95
N PHE A 246 1.82 36.46 -12.51
CA PHE A 246 1.42 36.73 -11.12
C PHE A 246 2.24 35.90 -10.12
N TRP A 247 2.30 34.58 -10.31
CA TRP A 247 3.01 33.68 -9.40
C TRP A 247 4.53 33.84 -9.47
N TYR A 248 5.09 34.21 -10.63
CA TYR A 248 6.52 34.50 -10.75
C TYR A 248 6.90 35.69 -9.87
N PHE A 249 6.22 36.85 -10.02
CA PHE A 249 6.52 38.05 -9.25
C PHE A 249 6.21 37.88 -7.76
N LEU A 250 5.11 37.23 -7.43
CA LEU A 250 4.76 36.93 -6.04
C LEU A 250 5.81 36.03 -5.39
N SER A 251 6.22 34.98 -6.07
CA SER A 251 7.27 34.06 -5.57
C SER A 251 8.61 34.75 -5.42
N TYR A 252 8.96 35.62 -6.37
CA TYR A 252 10.17 36.43 -6.28
C TYR A 252 10.14 37.33 -5.02
N GLY A 253 9.01 37.99 -4.77
CA GLY A 253 8.79 38.80 -3.59
C GLY A 253 8.86 38.00 -2.29
N LEU A 254 8.17 36.85 -2.21
CA LEU A 254 8.17 35.98 -1.04
C LEU A 254 9.58 35.48 -0.71
N ILE A 255 10.36 35.05 -1.70
CA ILE A 255 11.74 34.59 -1.48
C ILE A 255 12.64 35.77 -1.08
N ARG A 256 12.55 36.90 -1.76
CA ARG A 256 13.47 38.06 -1.59
C ARG A 256 13.24 38.81 -0.29
N PHE A 257 11.97 39.11 0.04
CA PHE A 257 11.62 39.98 1.18
C PHE A 257 11.27 39.17 2.43
N MET A 258 10.53 38.06 2.28
CA MET A 258 10.05 37.27 3.42
C MET A 258 10.91 36.03 3.71
N LYS A 259 11.90 35.72 2.86
CA LYS A 259 12.76 34.54 2.97
C LYS A 259 12.00 33.21 3.10
N VAL A 260 10.80 33.14 2.51
CA VAL A 260 9.96 31.94 2.55
C VAL A 260 10.58 30.85 1.68
N ASN A 261 10.61 29.60 2.20
CA ASN A 261 10.97 28.45 1.37
C ASN A 261 9.82 28.13 0.41
N ILE A 262 9.99 28.51 -0.85
CA ILE A 262 8.94 28.45 -1.87
C ILE A 262 8.49 27.00 -2.16
N TYR A 263 9.38 26.02 -2.02
CA TYR A 263 9.05 24.61 -2.25
C TYR A 263 8.05 24.10 -1.20
N LYS A 264 8.19 24.50 0.09
CA LYS A 264 7.20 24.19 1.13
C LYS A 264 5.84 24.79 0.80
N PHE A 265 5.84 25.99 0.26
CA PHE A 265 4.62 26.68 -0.15
C PHE A 265 3.91 25.96 -1.31
N ILE A 266 4.68 25.54 -2.35
CA ILE A 266 4.14 24.73 -3.46
C ILE A 266 3.56 23.41 -2.94
N ILE A 267 4.25 22.73 -2.03
CA ILE A 267 3.78 21.45 -1.45
C ILE A 267 2.47 21.66 -0.68
N GLY A 268 2.36 22.75 0.11
CA GLY A 268 1.14 23.04 0.86
C GLY A 268 -0.06 23.31 -0.05
N ILE A 269 0.09 24.21 -1.02
CA ILE A 269 -0.97 24.55 -1.99
C ILE A 269 -1.31 23.34 -2.88
N GLY A 270 -0.29 22.57 -3.30
CA GLY A 270 -0.49 21.40 -4.13
C GLY A 270 -1.26 20.28 -3.39
N THR A 271 -0.98 20.09 -2.10
CA THR A 271 -1.72 19.13 -1.27
C THR A 271 -3.18 19.55 -1.13
N PHE A 272 -3.47 20.81 -0.84
CA PHE A 272 -4.83 21.35 -0.82
C PHE A 272 -5.54 21.14 -2.16
N ALA A 273 -4.89 21.50 -3.27
CA ALA A 273 -5.45 21.39 -4.61
C ALA A 273 -5.78 19.93 -5.01
N LEU A 274 -4.87 19.00 -4.75
CA LEU A 274 -5.11 17.59 -5.06
C LEU A 274 -6.19 16.99 -4.14
N ALA A 275 -6.26 17.38 -2.87
CA ALA A 275 -7.32 16.99 -1.97
C ALA A 275 -8.70 17.50 -2.42
N LEU A 276 -8.75 18.76 -2.89
CA LEU A 276 -9.96 19.36 -3.48
C LEU A 276 -10.38 18.62 -4.75
N ALA A 277 -9.41 18.29 -5.61
CA ALA A 277 -9.67 17.56 -6.83
C ALA A 277 -10.16 16.12 -6.57
N PHE A 278 -9.51 15.45 -5.62
CA PHE A 278 -9.91 14.12 -5.17
C PHE A 278 -11.38 14.13 -4.72
N ALA A 279 -11.74 14.98 -3.76
CA ALA A 279 -13.11 15.04 -3.28
C ALA A 279 -14.09 15.44 -4.41
N GLY A 280 -13.70 16.38 -5.27
CA GLY A 280 -14.53 16.78 -6.42
C GLY A 280 -14.72 15.70 -7.49
N ASN A 281 -13.79 14.75 -7.62
CA ASN A 281 -13.86 13.65 -8.60
C ASN A 281 -14.39 12.36 -7.99
N ASP A 282 -13.81 11.95 -6.86
CA ASP A 282 -13.93 10.59 -6.38
C ASP A 282 -15.07 10.44 -5.36
N LEU A 283 -15.65 11.55 -4.86
CA LEU A 283 -16.84 11.50 -4.03
C LEU A 283 -18.01 10.78 -4.73
N VAL A 284 -18.12 10.96 -6.05
CA VAL A 284 -19.15 10.29 -6.85
C VAL A 284 -19.01 8.76 -6.86
N ASN A 285 -17.82 8.25 -6.69
CA ASN A 285 -17.59 6.81 -6.65
C ASN A 285 -18.24 6.19 -5.41
N PHE A 286 -18.24 6.91 -4.28
CA PHE A 286 -18.78 6.43 -3.00
C PHE A 286 -20.28 6.66 -2.82
N ILE A 287 -20.78 7.82 -3.23
CA ILE A 287 -22.16 8.21 -3.00
C ILE A 287 -23.02 8.28 -4.27
N GLY A 288 -22.41 8.17 -5.45
CA GLY A 288 -23.12 8.29 -6.72
C GLY A 288 -24.18 7.23 -6.94
N VAL A 289 -23.86 5.96 -6.62
CA VAL A 289 -24.77 4.83 -6.72
C VAL A 289 -25.90 4.93 -5.66
N PRO A 290 -25.64 5.17 -4.37
CA PRO A 290 -26.68 5.40 -3.38
C PRO A 290 -27.60 6.57 -3.69
N ILE A 291 -27.08 7.68 -4.21
CA ILE A 291 -27.89 8.83 -4.62
C ILE A 291 -28.73 8.48 -5.84
N ALA A 292 -28.18 7.75 -6.81
CA ALA A 292 -28.96 7.27 -7.96
C ALA A 292 -30.08 6.34 -7.52
N ALA A 293 -29.84 5.46 -6.55
CA ALA A 293 -30.85 4.59 -5.97
C ALA A 293 -31.98 5.39 -5.25
N TYR A 294 -31.58 6.41 -4.46
CA TYR A 294 -32.54 7.30 -3.81
C TYR A 294 -33.41 8.03 -4.85
N GLN A 295 -32.79 8.60 -5.89
CA GLN A 295 -33.50 9.29 -6.97
C GLN A 295 -34.43 8.34 -7.78
N SER A 296 -33.98 7.10 -7.98
CA SER A 296 -34.79 6.05 -8.61
C SER A 296 -36.05 5.73 -7.77
N TYR A 297 -35.83 5.59 -6.45
CA TYR A 297 -36.92 5.34 -5.52
C TYR A 297 -37.94 6.50 -5.50
N GLU A 298 -37.47 7.74 -5.42
CA GLU A 298 -38.33 8.93 -5.44
C GLU A 298 -39.14 9.04 -6.74
N ALA A 299 -38.54 8.80 -7.90
CA ALA A 299 -39.20 8.80 -9.19
C ALA A 299 -40.25 7.68 -9.30
N TRP A 300 -39.91 6.48 -8.82
CA TRP A 300 -40.84 5.35 -8.80
C TRP A 300 -42.05 5.59 -7.89
N VAL A 301 -41.88 6.10 -6.68
CA VAL A 301 -42.96 6.42 -5.76
C VAL A 301 -43.90 7.48 -6.36
N LEU A 302 -43.37 8.47 -7.08
CA LEU A 302 -44.15 9.51 -7.74
C LEU A 302 -44.94 9.00 -8.96
N SER A 303 -44.47 7.93 -9.64
CA SER A 303 -45.19 7.36 -10.79
C SER A 303 -46.44 6.57 -10.40
N GLY A 304 -46.42 5.91 -9.26
CA GLY A 304 -47.46 5.00 -8.82
C GLY A 304 -47.50 3.65 -9.57
N ASP A 305 -46.55 3.37 -10.44
CA ASP A 305 -46.43 2.14 -11.22
C ASP A 305 -45.91 0.97 -10.40
N LEU A 306 -46.07 -0.25 -10.92
CA LEU A 306 -45.41 -1.42 -10.32
C LEU A 306 -43.89 -1.34 -10.49
N ALA A 307 -43.14 -1.79 -9.50
CA ALA A 307 -41.66 -1.76 -9.53
C ALA A 307 -41.03 -2.52 -10.73
N SER A 308 -41.70 -3.59 -11.16
CA SER A 308 -41.34 -4.42 -12.32
C SER A 308 -41.76 -3.86 -13.67
N GLU A 309 -42.50 -2.73 -13.70
CA GLU A 309 -43.02 -2.11 -14.93
C GLU A 309 -42.49 -0.68 -15.12
N PHE A 310 -41.99 -0.04 -14.05
CA PHE A 310 -41.50 1.32 -14.10
C PHE A 310 -40.10 1.37 -14.77
N ASN A 311 -40.06 1.95 -15.98
CA ASN A 311 -38.86 2.08 -16.77
C ASN A 311 -37.94 3.18 -16.22
N MET A 312 -36.66 2.86 -16.08
CA MET A 312 -35.66 3.75 -15.48
C MET A 312 -35.01 4.75 -16.44
N GLY A 313 -35.60 5.04 -17.59
CA GLY A 313 -35.17 6.10 -18.50
C GLY A 313 -35.02 7.48 -17.84
N VAL A 314 -35.71 7.71 -16.73
CA VAL A 314 -35.55 8.93 -15.89
C VAL A 314 -34.12 9.17 -15.44
N LEU A 315 -33.34 8.13 -15.19
CA LEU A 315 -31.91 8.25 -14.81
C LEU A 315 -31.03 8.85 -15.92
N ALA A 316 -31.48 8.84 -17.16
CA ALA A 316 -30.78 9.47 -18.27
C ALA A 316 -30.83 11.00 -18.21
N SER A 317 -31.75 11.60 -17.45
CA SER A 317 -31.85 13.04 -17.24
C SER A 317 -30.85 13.57 -16.22
N LYS A 318 -30.53 14.88 -16.27
CA LYS A 318 -29.74 15.55 -15.24
C LYS A 318 -30.59 15.82 -14.02
N VAL A 319 -30.30 15.21 -12.91
CA VAL A 319 -30.91 15.47 -11.62
C VAL A 319 -29.87 16.08 -10.67
N SER A 320 -30.25 17.18 -9.99
CA SER A 320 -29.36 17.82 -9.01
C SER A 320 -29.26 16.97 -7.74
N THR A 321 -28.02 16.87 -7.21
CA THR A 321 -27.79 16.21 -5.93
C THR A 321 -28.10 17.16 -4.78
N PRO A 322 -28.88 16.77 -3.75
CA PRO A 322 -29.09 17.61 -2.59
C PRO A 322 -27.77 17.93 -1.88
N SER A 323 -27.52 19.22 -1.62
CA SER A 323 -26.27 19.71 -1.04
C SER A 323 -25.96 19.11 0.35
N ILE A 324 -26.99 18.70 1.09
CA ILE A 324 -26.83 18.08 2.41
C ILE A 324 -26.03 16.78 2.35
N PHE A 325 -26.25 15.94 1.32
CA PHE A 325 -25.50 14.70 1.15
C PHE A 325 -24.01 14.96 0.86
N LEU A 326 -23.71 16.01 0.09
CA LEU A 326 -22.34 16.42 -0.21
C LEU A 326 -21.61 16.91 1.04
N VAL A 327 -22.26 17.71 1.87
CA VAL A 327 -21.70 18.24 3.13
C VAL A 327 -21.44 17.10 4.13
N VAL A 328 -22.41 16.22 4.34
CA VAL A 328 -22.28 15.07 5.25
C VAL A 328 -21.14 14.14 4.78
N SER A 329 -21.12 13.83 3.49
CA SER A 329 -20.06 13.00 2.93
C SER A 329 -18.68 13.64 3.06
N GLY A 330 -18.54 14.94 2.80
CA GLY A 330 -17.32 15.69 3.00
C GLY A 330 -16.84 15.66 4.47
N LEU A 331 -17.77 15.75 5.43
CA LEU A 331 -17.44 15.63 6.84
C LEU A 331 -16.91 14.24 7.19
N ILE A 332 -17.57 13.17 6.70
CA ILE A 332 -17.12 11.79 6.90
C ILE A 332 -15.72 11.59 6.30
N MET A 333 -15.48 12.10 5.09
CA MET A 333 -14.16 12.02 4.45
C MET A 333 -13.07 12.71 5.28
N VAL A 334 -13.31 13.91 5.80
CA VAL A 334 -12.35 14.65 6.67
C VAL A 334 -12.09 13.89 7.96
N LEU A 335 -13.12 13.39 8.63
CA LEU A 335 -12.96 12.58 9.84
C LEU A 335 -12.15 11.30 9.58
N THR A 336 -12.43 10.63 8.46
CA THR A 336 -11.70 9.42 8.05
C THR A 336 -10.22 9.72 7.82
N LEU A 337 -9.90 10.83 7.16
CA LEU A 337 -8.52 11.24 6.91
C LEU A 337 -7.71 11.39 8.21
N TRP A 338 -8.33 11.88 9.27
CA TRP A 338 -7.68 12.06 10.56
C TRP A 338 -7.56 10.76 11.37
N LEU A 339 -8.53 9.85 11.29
CA LEU A 339 -8.66 8.69 12.15
C LEU A 339 -8.11 7.38 11.55
N SER A 340 -7.96 7.29 10.22
CA SER A 340 -7.61 6.02 9.57
C SER A 340 -6.15 5.61 9.76
N SER A 341 -5.94 4.47 10.41
CA SER A 341 -4.64 3.80 10.47
C SER A 341 -4.30 3.04 9.18
N LYS A 342 -5.31 2.55 8.46
CA LYS A 342 -5.14 1.83 7.19
C LYS A 342 -4.56 2.73 6.09
N ALA A 343 -4.95 4.01 6.04
CA ALA A 343 -4.40 5.00 5.12
C ALA A 343 -2.87 5.13 5.24
N ARG A 344 -2.34 5.08 6.47
CA ARG A 344 -0.89 5.11 6.72
C ARG A 344 -0.16 3.90 6.14
N LYS A 345 -0.78 2.72 6.13
CA LYS A 345 -0.20 1.50 5.59
C LYS A 345 -0.12 1.52 4.06
N VAL A 346 -1.17 2.01 3.38
CA VAL A 346 -1.20 2.19 1.92
C VAL A 346 -0.13 3.21 1.51
N MET A 347 -0.09 4.37 2.18
CA MET A 347 0.90 5.42 1.95
C MET A 347 2.34 4.92 2.11
N LYS A 348 2.62 4.07 3.13
CA LYS A 348 3.95 3.49 3.33
C LYS A 348 4.39 2.65 2.13
N THR A 349 3.50 1.90 1.49
CA THR A 349 3.84 1.10 0.30
C THR A 349 4.32 1.97 -0.85
N GLU A 350 3.65 3.07 -1.11
CA GLU A 350 4.03 4.00 -2.18
C GLU A 350 5.32 4.76 -1.84
N LEU A 351 5.47 5.21 -0.60
CA LEU A 351 6.69 5.86 -0.12
C LEU A 351 7.91 4.94 -0.23
N ASP A 352 7.76 3.66 0.13
CA ASP A 352 8.84 2.68 0.03
C ASP A 352 9.30 2.48 -1.43
N LEU A 353 8.36 2.42 -2.39
CA LEU A 353 8.66 2.28 -3.82
C LEU A 353 9.31 3.54 -4.42
N SER A 354 8.93 4.73 -3.94
CA SER A 354 9.40 6.02 -4.44
C SER A 354 10.63 6.58 -3.71
N ASN A 355 11.13 5.93 -2.67
CA ASN A 355 12.19 6.43 -1.81
C ASN A 355 13.54 6.60 -2.56
N GLN A 356 14.27 7.68 -2.27
CA GLN A 356 15.61 7.96 -2.82
C GLN A 356 16.74 7.26 -2.03
N GLY A 357 16.45 6.81 -0.80
CA GLY A 357 17.41 6.13 0.07
C GLY A 357 17.50 4.63 -0.22
N LEU A 358 18.52 4.00 0.37
CA LEU A 358 18.64 2.55 0.37
C LEU A 358 17.72 1.98 1.46
N ILE A 359 16.61 1.41 1.04
CA ILE A 359 15.62 0.77 1.93
C ILE A 359 15.52 -0.70 1.56
N LYS A 360 15.14 -1.54 2.53
CA LYS A 360 14.80 -2.95 2.30
C LYS A 360 13.71 -3.06 1.23
N GLU A 361 14.02 -3.74 0.14
CA GLU A 361 13.11 -3.94 -0.96
C GLU A 361 11.99 -4.92 -0.56
N ARG A 362 10.74 -4.46 -0.66
CA ARG A 362 9.55 -5.23 -0.25
C ARG A 362 9.18 -6.33 -1.24
N PHE A 363 9.50 -6.12 -2.52
CA PHE A 363 9.07 -6.99 -3.62
C PHE A 363 10.22 -7.83 -4.15
N LYS A 364 9.94 -9.09 -4.51
CA LYS A 364 10.95 -9.96 -5.13
C LYS A 364 11.08 -9.66 -6.63
N PRO A 365 12.27 -9.85 -7.23
CA PRO A 365 12.47 -9.60 -8.65
C PRO A 365 11.65 -10.59 -9.50
N SER A 366 11.00 -10.09 -10.55
CA SER A 366 10.26 -10.88 -11.53
C SER A 366 11.03 -10.96 -12.86
N ILE A 367 10.68 -11.93 -13.71
CA ILE A 367 11.28 -12.06 -15.06
C ILE A 367 10.98 -10.80 -15.88
N ILE A 368 9.74 -10.30 -15.80
CA ILE A 368 9.29 -9.10 -16.53
C ILE A 368 10.08 -7.87 -16.07
N SER A 369 10.27 -7.69 -14.75
CA SER A 369 11.03 -6.55 -14.23
C SER A 369 12.49 -6.55 -14.68
N LYS A 370 13.12 -7.74 -14.73
CA LYS A 370 14.49 -7.88 -15.26
C LYS A 370 14.57 -7.50 -16.75
N PHE A 371 13.59 -7.93 -17.55
CA PHE A 371 13.51 -7.60 -18.97
C PHE A 371 13.34 -6.09 -19.19
N ILE A 372 12.40 -5.45 -18.47
CA ILE A 372 12.14 -4.01 -18.57
C ILE A 372 13.39 -3.21 -18.19
N VAL A 373 14.02 -3.52 -17.05
CA VAL A 373 15.24 -2.83 -16.61
C VAL A 373 16.37 -2.98 -17.63
N LYS A 374 16.55 -4.17 -18.22
CA LYS A 374 17.55 -4.41 -19.27
C LYS A 374 17.25 -3.58 -20.53
N LEU A 375 15.99 -3.53 -20.94
CA LEU A 375 15.54 -2.73 -22.09
C LEU A 375 15.84 -1.24 -21.90
N PHE A 376 15.46 -0.67 -20.74
CA PHE A 376 15.73 0.73 -20.41
C PHE A 376 17.23 1.02 -20.27
N THR A 377 18.01 0.10 -19.72
CA THR A 377 19.46 0.23 -19.63
C THR A 377 20.10 0.26 -21.03
N ASN A 378 19.67 -0.62 -21.92
CA ASN A 378 20.15 -0.65 -23.29
C ASN A 378 19.77 0.63 -24.07
N LEU A 379 18.54 1.12 -23.90
CA LEU A 379 18.07 2.35 -24.51
C LEU A 379 18.87 3.56 -23.99
N SER A 380 19.09 3.64 -22.66
CA SER A 380 19.93 4.68 -22.05
C SER A 380 21.36 4.66 -22.57
N ASN A 381 21.96 3.48 -22.73
CA ASN A 381 23.29 3.32 -23.30
C ASN A 381 23.36 3.77 -24.76
N LEU A 382 22.31 3.49 -25.53
CA LEU A 382 22.19 3.91 -26.92
C LEU A 382 22.04 5.43 -27.04
N LEU A 383 21.16 6.03 -26.24
CA LEU A 383 21.01 7.49 -26.15
C LEU A 383 22.32 8.17 -25.71
N ASN A 384 23.01 7.60 -24.74
CA ASN A 384 24.32 8.10 -24.29
C ASN A 384 25.40 8.02 -25.39
N LYS A 385 25.34 7.09 -26.33
CA LYS A 385 26.24 7.05 -27.49
C LYS A 385 25.97 8.18 -28.50
N LEU A 386 24.71 8.58 -28.64
CA LEU A 386 24.27 9.64 -29.57
C LEU A 386 24.55 11.07 -29.07
N LEU A 387 24.68 11.23 -27.74
CA LEU A 387 24.90 12.56 -27.14
C LEU A 387 26.34 13.07 -27.31
N PRO A 388 26.56 14.35 -27.66
CA PRO A 388 27.88 14.96 -27.70
C PRO A 388 28.58 14.93 -26.33
N ASN A 389 29.90 14.75 -26.31
CA ASN A 389 30.68 14.63 -25.07
C ASN A 389 30.56 15.85 -24.13
N LYS A 390 30.38 17.06 -24.67
CA LYS A 390 30.14 18.28 -23.89
C LYS A 390 28.82 18.22 -23.08
N LEU A 391 27.76 17.70 -23.72
CA LEU A 391 26.45 17.54 -23.06
C LEU A 391 26.51 16.42 -22.02
N LYS A 392 27.20 15.31 -22.28
CA LYS A 392 27.38 14.23 -21.29
C LYS A 392 28.01 14.74 -20.01
N LYS A 393 29.15 15.45 -20.13
CA LYS A 393 29.83 16.02 -18.96
C LYS A 393 28.93 16.98 -18.20
N LYS A 394 28.14 17.83 -18.90
CA LYS A 394 27.22 18.76 -18.26
C LYS A 394 26.11 18.02 -17.50
N ILE A 395 25.52 16.97 -18.09
CA ILE A 395 24.51 16.13 -17.43
C ILE A 395 25.11 15.42 -16.21
N GLU A 396 26.31 14.84 -16.33
CA GLU A 396 26.99 14.17 -15.21
C GLU A 396 27.22 15.11 -14.03
N VAL A 397 27.68 16.34 -14.28
CA VAL A 397 27.89 17.36 -13.25
C VAL A 397 26.57 17.76 -12.58
N GLN A 398 25.49 17.96 -13.36
CA GLN A 398 24.17 18.37 -12.82
C GLN A 398 23.54 17.26 -11.96
N PHE A 399 23.81 16.00 -12.27
CA PHE A 399 23.28 14.84 -11.53
C PHE A 399 24.28 14.22 -10.52
N SER A 400 25.47 14.82 -10.31
CA SER A 400 26.49 14.30 -9.40
C SER A 400 26.18 14.51 -7.91
N GLY A 401 25.21 15.36 -7.56
CA GLY A 401 24.83 15.69 -6.16
C GLY A 401 24.17 14.54 -5.37
N LEU A 402 23.70 13.49 -6.05
CA LEU A 402 23.04 12.36 -5.41
C LEU A 402 23.89 11.68 -4.35
N SER A 403 25.21 11.53 -4.61
CA SER A 403 26.13 10.86 -3.69
C SER A 403 26.36 11.63 -2.38
N LYS A 404 26.16 12.94 -2.37
CA LYS A 404 26.29 13.78 -1.17
C LYS A 404 25.03 13.77 -0.30
N GLN A 405 23.85 13.71 -0.92
CA GLN A 405 22.56 13.61 -0.19
C GLN A 405 22.33 12.22 0.39
N THR A 406 22.67 11.15 -0.34
CA THR A 406 22.58 9.78 0.18
C THR A 406 23.47 9.55 1.39
N LYS A 407 24.54 10.32 1.58
CA LYS A 407 25.39 10.28 2.79
C LYS A 407 24.71 10.83 4.05
N LYS A 408 23.69 11.67 3.92
CA LYS A 408 22.93 12.25 5.07
C LYS A 408 21.69 11.42 5.46
N ILE A 409 21.32 10.38 4.69
CA ILE A 409 20.03 9.69 4.78
C ILE A 409 20.17 8.39 5.60
N ASN A 410 20.48 8.49 6.89
CA ASN A 410 20.57 7.31 7.76
C ASN A 410 19.79 7.40 9.07
N ASP A 411 18.84 8.35 9.17
CA ASP A 411 17.99 8.50 10.35
C ASP A 411 16.54 8.19 10.01
N GLN A 412 15.78 7.57 10.91
CA GLN A 412 14.32 7.34 10.74
C GLN A 412 13.56 8.64 10.48
N ASN A 413 14.20 9.79 10.76
CA ASN A 413 13.68 11.13 10.50
C ASN A 413 14.00 11.71 9.12
N THR A 414 14.67 10.97 8.23
CA THR A 414 14.98 11.49 6.89
C THR A 414 13.79 11.46 5.94
N PRO A 415 13.64 12.45 5.02
CA PRO A 415 12.59 12.44 4.02
C PRO A 415 12.80 11.30 3.01
N SER A 416 11.72 10.73 2.51
CA SER A 416 11.76 9.69 1.47
C SER A 416 12.30 10.24 0.15
N PHE A 417 12.04 11.50 -0.12
CA PHE A 417 12.54 12.27 -1.27
C PHE A 417 12.53 13.76 -0.96
N ASP A 418 13.22 14.55 -1.77
CA ASP A 418 13.39 15.98 -1.55
C ASP A 418 12.15 16.83 -1.93
N MET A 419 12.14 18.09 -1.49
CA MET A 419 11.03 19.02 -1.73
C MET A 419 10.84 19.37 -3.21
N LEU A 420 11.91 19.36 -4.01
CA LEU A 420 11.80 19.64 -5.45
C LEU A 420 10.95 18.54 -6.12
N ARG A 421 11.27 17.27 -5.84
CA ARG A 421 10.52 16.15 -6.40
C ARG A 421 9.08 16.13 -5.91
N ALA A 422 8.84 16.43 -4.62
CA ALA A 422 7.48 16.57 -4.10
C ALA A 422 6.69 17.66 -4.84
N SER A 423 7.31 18.81 -5.10
CA SER A 423 6.69 19.91 -5.87
C SER A 423 6.38 19.50 -7.31
N VAL A 424 7.30 18.78 -7.97
CA VAL A 424 7.07 18.27 -9.33
C VAL A 424 5.94 17.24 -9.35
N ASN A 425 5.90 16.31 -8.40
CA ASN A 425 4.82 15.32 -8.29
C ASN A 425 3.45 16.00 -8.24
N LEU A 426 3.28 16.97 -7.33
CA LEU A 426 2.03 17.68 -7.15
C LEU A 426 1.63 18.49 -8.39
N SER A 427 2.59 19.20 -8.99
CA SER A 427 2.33 20.05 -10.16
C SER A 427 1.99 19.22 -11.41
N VAL A 428 2.76 18.16 -11.69
CA VAL A 428 2.51 17.30 -12.86
C VAL A 428 1.19 16.56 -12.72
N ALA A 429 0.89 16.01 -11.53
CA ALA A 429 -0.40 15.36 -11.28
C ALA A 429 -1.56 16.34 -11.49
N ALA A 430 -1.45 17.58 -10.95
CA ALA A 430 -2.46 18.63 -11.15
C ALA A 430 -2.67 18.96 -12.63
N ILE A 431 -1.60 19.10 -13.41
CA ILE A 431 -1.69 19.39 -14.85
C ILE A 431 -2.39 18.24 -15.59
N LEU A 432 -1.97 17.00 -15.36
CA LEU A 432 -2.52 15.85 -16.08
C LEU A 432 -4.00 15.64 -15.76
N ILE A 433 -4.38 15.77 -14.48
CA ILE A 433 -5.78 15.65 -14.05
C ILE A 433 -6.60 16.81 -14.63
N SER A 434 -6.07 18.04 -14.69
CA SER A 434 -6.75 19.19 -15.29
C SER A 434 -7.00 18.98 -16.78
N ILE A 435 -6.01 18.52 -17.54
CA ILE A 435 -6.14 18.24 -18.96
C ILE A 435 -7.23 17.21 -19.19
N ALA A 436 -7.17 16.07 -18.50
CA ALA A 436 -8.16 15.03 -18.64
C ALA A 436 -9.58 15.49 -18.30
N THR A 437 -9.71 16.27 -17.23
CA THR A 437 -11.00 16.86 -16.86
C THR A 437 -11.54 17.79 -17.93
N SER A 438 -10.69 18.61 -18.55
CA SER A 438 -11.09 19.52 -19.62
C SER A 438 -11.63 18.76 -20.82
N TYR A 439 -11.05 17.62 -21.15
CA TYR A 439 -11.52 16.72 -22.21
C TYR A 439 -12.65 15.77 -21.75
N LYS A 440 -13.14 15.89 -20.51
CA LYS A 440 -14.14 14.99 -19.91
C LYS A 440 -13.74 13.52 -20.00
N LEU A 441 -12.45 13.24 -19.95
CA LEU A 441 -11.91 11.89 -19.94
C LEU A 441 -11.92 11.37 -18.50
N PRO A 442 -12.61 10.26 -18.22
CA PRO A 442 -12.57 9.63 -16.91
C PRO A 442 -11.17 9.03 -16.69
N LEU A 443 -10.50 9.50 -15.66
CA LEU A 443 -9.22 8.95 -15.25
C LEU A 443 -9.27 8.53 -13.79
N SER A 444 -8.38 7.60 -13.45
CA SER A 444 -8.07 7.30 -12.06
C SER A 444 -7.04 8.30 -11.52
N THR A 445 -7.42 9.09 -10.51
CA THR A 445 -6.51 9.98 -9.79
C THR A 445 -5.37 9.19 -9.15
N THR A 446 -5.66 7.99 -8.61
CA THR A 446 -4.68 7.07 -8.03
C THR A 446 -3.62 6.64 -9.05
N TYR A 447 -4.03 6.29 -10.28
CA TYR A 447 -3.09 5.86 -11.31
C TYR A 447 -2.17 6.99 -11.73
N VAL A 448 -2.72 8.18 -11.92
CA VAL A 448 -1.94 9.35 -12.34
C VAL A 448 -0.92 9.74 -11.27
N THR A 449 -1.33 9.89 -10.00
CA THR A 449 -0.45 10.33 -8.92
C THR A 449 0.65 9.32 -8.64
N PHE A 450 0.31 8.03 -8.58
CA PHE A 450 1.27 6.95 -8.39
C PHE A 450 2.30 6.87 -9.54
N MET A 451 1.83 6.93 -10.79
CA MET A 451 2.73 6.82 -11.95
C MET A 451 3.60 8.06 -12.14
N VAL A 452 3.12 9.25 -11.79
CA VAL A 452 3.96 10.46 -11.72
C VAL A 452 5.06 10.28 -10.66
N ALA A 453 4.71 9.81 -9.46
CA ALA A 453 5.69 9.54 -8.40
C ALA A 453 6.74 8.49 -8.79
N MET A 454 6.34 7.46 -9.55
CA MET A 454 7.26 6.45 -10.09
C MET A 454 8.15 7.05 -11.20
N GLY A 455 7.59 7.85 -12.11
CA GLY A 455 8.33 8.52 -13.17
C GLY A 455 9.38 9.51 -12.65
N THR A 456 9.01 10.33 -11.68
CA THR A 456 9.94 11.26 -11.03
C THR A 456 11.04 10.52 -10.26
N SER A 457 10.70 9.38 -9.64
CA SER A 457 11.66 8.49 -8.97
C SER A 457 12.68 7.91 -9.96
N LEU A 458 12.23 7.51 -11.14
CA LEU A 458 13.07 7.00 -12.21
C LEU A 458 14.03 8.08 -12.72
N ALA A 459 13.53 9.29 -12.98
CA ALA A 459 14.32 10.42 -13.46
C ALA A 459 15.40 10.85 -12.47
N ASP A 460 15.10 10.80 -11.18
CA ASP A 460 16.04 11.13 -10.10
C ASP A 460 17.11 10.06 -9.85
N LYS A 461 17.15 9.00 -10.67
CA LYS A 461 18.03 7.86 -10.47
C LYS A 461 17.93 7.26 -9.06
N ALA A 462 16.76 7.43 -8.41
CA ALA A 462 16.48 6.86 -7.11
C ALA A 462 16.48 5.32 -7.17
N TRP A 463 16.27 4.77 -8.37
CA TRP A 463 16.41 3.35 -8.66
C TRP A 463 17.85 3.05 -9.05
N GLY A 464 18.72 2.93 -8.05
CA GLY A 464 20.11 2.52 -8.27
C GLY A 464 20.20 1.17 -8.97
N ARG A 465 21.36 0.84 -9.52
CA ARG A 465 21.57 -0.40 -10.28
C ARG A 465 21.17 -1.66 -9.52
N ASP A 466 21.35 -1.65 -8.20
CA ASP A 466 21.06 -2.80 -7.35
C ASP A 466 19.57 -2.93 -6.97
N SER A 467 18.82 -1.81 -6.91
CA SER A 467 17.41 -1.78 -6.51
C SER A 467 16.42 -1.68 -7.66
N ALA A 468 16.86 -1.30 -8.86
CA ALA A 468 15.98 -1.04 -10.02
C ALA A 468 15.03 -2.19 -10.34
N VAL A 469 15.53 -3.44 -10.36
CA VAL A 469 14.73 -4.63 -10.69
C VAL A 469 13.63 -4.87 -9.65
N TYR A 470 13.93 -4.64 -8.37
CA TYR A 470 12.97 -4.82 -7.27
C TYR A 470 11.87 -3.75 -7.30
N ARG A 471 12.23 -2.50 -7.57
CA ARG A 471 11.28 -1.37 -7.65
C ARG A 471 10.38 -1.47 -8.87
N VAL A 472 10.93 -1.83 -10.04
CA VAL A 472 10.11 -2.13 -11.22
C VAL A 472 9.19 -3.31 -10.95
N SER A 473 9.65 -4.35 -10.23
CA SER A 473 8.78 -5.45 -9.81
C SER A 473 7.66 -4.98 -8.89
N GLY A 474 7.95 -4.10 -7.93
CA GLY A 474 6.95 -3.50 -7.06
C GLY A 474 5.91 -2.67 -7.81
N MET A 475 6.35 -1.81 -8.73
CA MET A 475 5.47 -1.03 -9.61
C MET A 475 4.57 -1.94 -10.46
N LEU A 476 5.13 -2.99 -11.06
CA LEU A 476 4.35 -3.96 -11.85
C LEU A 476 3.33 -4.72 -10.99
N ASN A 477 3.68 -5.07 -9.74
CA ASN A 477 2.74 -5.71 -8.83
C ASN A 477 1.55 -4.81 -8.46
N VAL A 478 1.78 -3.50 -8.31
CA VAL A 478 0.70 -2.52 -8.08
C VAL A 478 -0.17 -2.43 -9.33
N ILE A 479 0.42 -2.27 -10.53
CA ILE A 479 -0.32 -2.23 -11.80
C ILE A 479 -1.12 -3.53 -12.00
N PHE A 480 -0.52 -4.70 -11.76
CA PHE A 480 -1.21 -5.97 -11.82
C PHE A 480 -2.38 -6.04 -10.81
N GLY A 481 -2.18 -5.51 -9.60
CA GLY A 481 -3.23 -5.35 -8.59
C GLY A 481 -4.42 -4.56 -9.13
N TRP A 482 -4.19 -3.48 -9.87
CA TRP A 482 -5.25 -2.68 -10.50
C TRP A 482 -6.06 -3.45 -11.53
N PHE A 483 -5.40 -4.21 -12.42
CA PHE A 483 -6.11 -5.08 -13.37
C PHE A 483 -6.89 -6.19 -12.65
N LEU A 484 -6.30 -6.76 -11.61
CA LEU A 484 -6.98 -7.76 -10.79
C LEU A 484 -8.22 -7.17 -10.10
N THR A 485 -8.14 -5.93 -9.60
CA THR A 485 -9.29 -5.21 -9.04
C THR A 485 -10.41 -5.11 -10.07
N ALA A 486 -10.11 -4.65 -11.29
CA ALA A 486 -11.11 -4.51 -12.35
C ALA A 486 -11.81 -5.84 -12.68
N ILE A 487 -11.03 -6.91 -12.85
CA ILE A 487 -11.57 -8.26 -13.16
C ILE A 487 -12.40 -8.78 -11.99
N THR A 488 -11.89 -8.67 -10.75
CA THR A 488 -12.63 -9.15 -9.57
C THR A 488 -13.88 -8.33 -9.31
N ALA A 489 -13.83 -7.01 -9.47
CA ALA A 489 -14.98 -6.11 -9.38
C ALA A 489 -16.11 -6.55 -10.33
N PHE A 490 -15.77 -6.77 -11.59
CA PHE A 490 -16.70 -7.21 -12.62
C PHE A 490 -17.38 -8.55 -12.25
N PHE A 491 -16.61 -9.57 -11.96
CA PHE A 491 -17.18 -10.90 -11.69
C PHE A 491 -17.88 -10.99 -10.34
N VAL A 492 -17.34 -10.36 -9.30
CA VAL A 492 -17.95 -10.41 -7.95
C VAL A 492 -19.29 -9.68 -7.93
N SER A 493 -19.36 -8.48 -8.53
CA SER A 493 -20.63 -7.74 -8.61
C SER A 493 -21.69 -8.50 -9.45
N GLY A 494 -21.24 -9.12 -10.57
CA GLY A 494 -22.11 -9.96 -11.39
C GLY A 494 -22.64 -11.19 -10.65
N ILE A 495 -21.80 -11.87 -9.87
CA ILE A 495 -22.21 -13.01 -9.04
C ILE A 495 -23.17 -12.54 -7.93
N ILE A 496 -22.87 -11.43 -7.25
CA ILE A 496 -23.70 -10.89 -6.18
C ILE A 496 -25.08 -10.50 -6.72
N VAL A 497 -25.18 -9.80 -7.86
CA VAL A 497 -26.48 -9.44 -8.44
C VAL A 497 -27.29 -10.69 -8.79
N SER A 498 -26.65 -11.73 -9.34
CA SER A 498 -27.32 -12.99 -9.66
C SER A 498 -27.84 -13.70 -8.41
N LEU A 499 -27.06 -13.72 -7.33
CA LEU A 499 -27.48 -14.30 -6.05
C LEU A 499 -28.64 -13.54 -5.42
N ILE A 500 -28.62 -12.21 -5.51
CA ILE A 500 -29.71 -11.36 -4.98
C ILE A 500 -30.96 -11.52 -5.82
N TYR A 501 -30.84 -11.62 -7.15
CA TYR A 501 -31.97 -11.87 -8.03
C TYR A 501 -32.69 -13.19 -7.70
N LEU A 502 -31.91 -14.27 -7.47
CA LEU A 502 -32.47 -15.59 -7.15
C LEU A 502 -33.02 -15.70 -5.73
N GLY A 503 -32.39 -15.07 -4.75
CA GLY A 503 -32.72 -15.24 -3.33
C GLY A 503 -33.47 -14.06 -2.70
N GLY A 504 -33.71 -12.97 -3.44
CA GLY A 504 -34.44 -11.80 -2.98
C GLY A 504 -33.85 -11.16 -1.71
N ALA A 505 -34.76 -10.65 -0.84
CA ALA A 505 -34.36 -10.01 0.41
C ALA A 505 -33.56 -10.89 1.37
N GLN A 506 -33.78 -12.21 1.34
CA GLN A 506 -33.06 -13.16 2.19
C GLN A 506 -31.58 -13.23 1.79
N ALA A 507 -31.29 -13.27 0.48
CA ALA A 507 -29.91 -13.26 -0.02
C ALA A 507 -29.20 -11.95 0.36
N ILE A 508 -29.86 -10.80 0.26
CA ILE A 508 -29.29 -9.51 0.68
C ILE A 508 -28.91 -9.54 2.15
N ALA A 509 -29.80 -10.02 3.02
CA ALA A 509 -29.55 -10.09 4.46
C ALA A 509 -28.35 -11.01 4.80
N ILE A 510 -28.29 -12.18 4.15
CA ILE A 510 -27.18 -13.15 4.34
C ILE A 510 -25.85 -12.54 3.87
N ILE A 511 -25.82 -11.92 2.69
CA ILE A 511 -24.60 -11.32 2.14
C ILE A 511 -24.12 -10.18 3.04
N LEU A 512 -25.03 -9.28 3.47
CA LEU A 512 -24.70 -8.22 4.43
C LEU A 512 -24.11 -8.78 5.73
N PHE A 513 -24.70 -9.84 6.28
CA PHE A 513 -24.17 -10.48 7.49
C PHE A 513 -22.77 -11.04 7.30
N ILE A 514 -22.51 -11.69 6.16
CA ILE A 514 -21.18 -12.20 5.80
C ILE A 514 -20.17 -11.06 5.69
N ILE A 515 -20.56 -9.95 5.04
CA ILE A 515 -19.71 -8.75 4.89
C ILE A 515 -19.34 -8.17 6.24
N LEU A 516 -20.29 -8.01 7.15
CA LEU A 516 -20.05 -7.50 8.50
C LEU A 516 -19.08 -8.40 9.28
N ILE A 517 -19.20 -9.73 9.17
CA ILE A 517 -18.28 -10.67 9.78
C ILE A 517 -16.86 -10.52 9.20
N ILE A 518 -16.73 -10.39 7.88
CA ILE A 518 -15.43 -10.26 7.21
C ILE A 518 -14.74 -8.97 7.66
N ILE A 519 -15.43 -7.83 7.59
CA ILE A 519 -14.90 -6.52 8.00
C ILE A 519 -14.54 -6.51 9.48
N GLY A 520 -15.42 -7.02 10.36
CA GLY A 520 -15.15 -7.13 11.79
C GLY A 520 -13.94 -8.00 12.11
N LYS A 521 -13.79 -9.14 11.45
CA LYS A 521 -12.64 -10.03 11.60
C LYS A 521 -11.34 -9.40 11.09
N ASN A 522 -11.39 -8.68 9.98
CA ASN A 522 -10.25 -7.95 9.43
C ASN A 522 -9.81 -6.82 10.36
N TYR A 523 -10.77 -6.08 10.95
CA TYR A 523 -10.50 -5.02 11.92
C TYR A 523 -9.82 -5.54 13.20
N VAL A 524 -10.37 -6.59 13.80
CA VAL A 524 -9.80 -7.22 15.01
C VAL A 524 -8.41 -7.78 14.71
N LYS A 525 -8.22 -8.42 13.57
CA LYS A 525 -6.94 -8.97 13.16
C LYS A 525 -5.89 -7.87 12.95
N HIS A 526 -6.28 -6.76 12.31
CA HIS A 526 -5.37 -5.62 12.08
C HIS A 526 -4.92 -5.00 13.40
N LYS A 527 -5.86 -4.80 14.34
CA LYS A 527 -5.56 -4.26 15.68
C LYS A 527 -4.63 -5.16 16.48
N ASN A 528 -4.86 -6.48 16.45
CA ASN A 528 -4.02 -7.45 17.14
C ASN A 528 -2.62 -7.57 16.50
N ASP A 529 -2.52 -7.53 15.16
CA ASP A 529 -1.23 -7.55 14.45
C ASP A 529 -0.40 -6.29 14.76
N GLU A 530 -1.00 -5.11 14.93
CA GLU A 530 -0.28 -3.89 15.33
C GLU A 530 0.27 -3.98 16.77
N ILE A 531 -0.51 -4.49 17.72
CA ILE A 531 -0.11 -4.59 19.12
C ILE A 531 0.98 -5.64 19.34
N GLU A 532 0.93 -6.79 18.63
CA GLU A 532 1.97 -7.85 18.70
C GLU A 532 3.27 -7.43 18.00
N ILE A 533 3.19 -6.65 16.91
CA ILE A 533 4.37 -6.27 16.11
C ILE A 533 5.30 -5.33 16.90
N ASP A 534 4.77 -4.43 17.73
CA ASP A 534 5.58 -3.41 18.41
C ASP A 534 6.28 -3.94 19.67
N LYS A 535 5.71 -4.95 20.33
CA LYS A 535 6.26 -5.45 21.61
C LYS A 535 7.42 -6.44 21.48
N ASP A 536 7.45 -7.26 20.42
CA ASP A 536 8.38 -8.39 20.28
C ASP A 536 9.37 -8.25 19.11
N LYS A 537 9.42 -7.10 18.44
CA LYS A 537 10.29 -6.88 17.30
C LYS A 537 11.76 -6.82 17.72
N ILE A 538 12.62 -7.53 16.99
CA ILE A 538 14.08 -7.39 17.13
C ILE A 538 14.47 -6.03 16.54
N LEU A 539 15.02 -5.16 17.39
CA LEU A 539 15.40 -3.80 17.02
C LEU A 539 16.79 -3.80 16.37
N LYS A 540 17.04 -2.83 15.52
CA LYS A 540 18.38 -2.57 14.98
C LYS A 540 19.26 -2.02 16.10
N ALA A 541 20.55 -2.41 16.12
CA ALA A 541 21.51 -1.75 16.99
C ALA A 541 21.77 -0.34 16.46
N GLU A 542 21.51 0.66 17.26
CA GLU A 542 21.69 2.08 16.92
C GLU A 542 22.89 2.71 17.65
N SER A 543 23.41 2.04 18.66
CA SER A 543 24.58 2.49 19.43
C SER A 543 25.85 2.51 18.58
N LYS A 544 26.69 3.51 18.83
CA LYS A 544 27.97 3.71 18.16
C LYS A 544 29.16 3.14 18.94
N SER A 545 28.96 2.79 20.20
CA SER A 545 29.98 2.22 21.07
C SER A 545 29.82 0.71 21.22
N MET A 546 30.92 -0.03 21.44
CA MET A 546 30.89 -1.48 21.67
C MET A 546 29.96 -1.88 22.81
N ARG A 547 29.99 -1.17 23.93
CA ARG A 547 29.15 -1.45 25.11
C ARG A 547 27.66 -1.28 24.79
N GLY A 548 27.31 -0.20 24.09
CA GLY A 548 25.93 0.03 23.68
C GLY A 548 25.40 -1.01 22.67
N VAL A 549 26.24 -1.42 21.72
CA VAL A 549 25.90 -2.50 20.76
C VAL A 549 25.66 -3.82 21.49
N MET A 550 26.43 -4.12 22.53
CA MET A 550 26.22 -5.33 23.32
C MET A 550 24.96 -5.27 24.16
N ASP A 551 24.67 -4.13 24.79
CA ASP A 551 23.46 -3.93 25.60
C ASP A 551 22.19 -4.07 24.74
N GLU A 552 22.16 -3.48 23.55
CA GLU A 552 21.07 -3.62 22.57
C GLU A 552 20.95 -5.05 22.04
N SER A 553 22.10 -5.70 21.75
CA SER A 553 22.12 -7.08 21.27
C SER A 553 21.66 -8.07 22.31
N SER A 554 21.96 -7.87 23.61
CA SER A 554 21.49 -8.76 24.70
C SER A 554 19.97 -8.83 24.76
N GLY A 555 19.28 -7.67 24.71
CA GLY A 555 17.83 -7.59 24.68
C GLY A 555 17.23 -8.29 23.44
N ASN A 556 17.89 -8.14 22.28
CA ASN A 556 17.48 -8.80 21.05
C ASN A 556 17.70 -10.34 21.10
N ILE A 557 18.80 -10.81 21.65
CA ILE A 557 19.08 -12.26 21.84
C ILE A 557 18.02 -12.88 22.75
N ILE A 558 17.66 -12.23 23.85
CA ILE A 558 16.61 -12.70 24.76
C ILE A 558 15.27 -12.84 24.03
N LYS A 559 14.85 -11.81 23.30
CA LYS A 559 13.60 -11.84 22.52
C LYS A 559 13.63 -12.94 21.46
N PHE A 560 14.77 -13.09 20.79
CA PHE A 560 14.96 -14.10 19.76
C PHE A 560 14.85 -15.52 20.34
N PHE A 561 15.52 -15.82 21.44
CA PHE A 561 15.46 -17.13 22.08
C PHE A 561 14.06 -17.46 22.58
N LYS A 562 13.34 -16.53 23.22
CA LYS A 562 11.94 -16.69 23.63
C LYS A 562 11.05 -17.07 22.43
N ARG A 563 11.25 -16.42 21.29
CA ARG A 563 10.47 -16.72 20.06
C ARG A 563 10.83 -18.07 19.46
N VAL A 564 12.11 -18.43 19.42
CA VAL A 564 12.56 -19.76 18.96
C VAL A 564 11.93 -20.86 19.80
N ASP A 565 11.92 -20.71 21.13
CA ASP A 565 11.34 -21.70 22.06
C ASP A 565 9.81 -21.81 21.87
N LEU A 566 9.12 -20.70 21.69
CA LEU A 566 7.68 -20.69 21.39
C LEU A 566 7.36 -21.38 20.06
N ILE A 567 8.16 -21.12 19.03
CA ILE A 567 7.97 -21.72 17.69
C ILE A 567 8.23 -23.23 17.76
N PHE A 568 9.30 -23.66 18.46
CA PHE A 568 9.64 -25.07 18.63
C PHE A 568 8.57 -25.82 19.45
N GLY A 569 8.07 -25.21 20.54
CA GLY A 569 6.95 -25.75 21.30
C GLY A 569 5.67 -25.90 20.46
N THR A 570 5.36 -24.91 19.61
CA THR A 570 4.22 -24.98 18.68
C THR A 570 4.38 -26.08 17.63
N LEU A 571 5.62 -26.36 17.20
CA LEU A 571 5.97 -27.48 16.31
C LEU A 571 5.68 -28.81 16.98
N ILE A 572 6.16 -29.03 18.21
CA ILE A 572 5.94 -30.28 18.97
C ILE A 572 4.44 -30.49 19.21
N GLU A 573 3.72 -29.45 19.62
CA GLU A 573 2.27 -29.52 19.80
C GLU A 573 1.54 -29.91 18.50
N GLY A 574 1.98 -29.34 17.37
CA GLY A 574 1.45 -29.66 16.04
C GLY A 574 1.67 -31.14 15.65
N LEU A 575 2.85 -31.66 15.94
CA LEU A 575 3.20 -33.08 15.70
C LEU A 575 2.44 -34.00 16.65
N SER A 576 2.37 -33.67 17.93
CA SER A 576 1.65 -34.47 18.96
C SER A 576 0.15 -34.60 18.65
N LYS A 577 -0.52 -33.48 18.38
CA LYS A 577 -1.95 -33.42 18.08
C LYS A 577 -2.28 -33.77 16.61
N HIS A 578 -1.27 -33.97 15.78
CA HIS A 578 -1.40 -34.17 14.33
C HIS A 578 -2.26 -33.06 13.65
N LYS A 579 -2.09 -31.81 14.09
CA LYS A 579 -2.90 -30.68 13.63
C LYS A 579 -2.11 -29.78 12.69
N LEU A 580 -2.49 -29.76 11.42
CA LEU A 580 -1.89 -28.92 10.38
C LEU A 580 -1.97 -27.41 10.72
N LYS A 581 -3.01 -26.98 11.46
CA LYS A 581 -3.21 -25.57 11.88
C LYS A 581 -2.05 -25.06 12.73
N ASN A 582 -1.55 -25.89 13.68
CA ASN A 582 -0.43 -25.51 14.55
C ASN A 582 0.88 -25.38 13.75
N LEU A 583 1.12 -26.30 12.80
CA LEU A 583 2.29 -26.23 11.92
C LEU A 583 2.23 -25.05 10.92
N LYS A 584 1.03 -24.69 10.44
CA LYS A 584 0.85 -23.44 9.69
C LYS A 584 1.19 -22.21 10.52
N LYS A 585 0.81 -22.19 11.81
CA LYS A 585 1.15 -21.11 12.75
C LYS A 585 2.67 -21.05 12.98
N ALA A 586 3.32 -22.19 13.25
CA ALA A 586 4.77 -22.27 13.40
C ALA A 586 5.50 -21.78 12.12
N LYS A 587 5.04 -22.22 10.94
CA LYS A 587 5.59 -21.80 9.65
C LYS A 587 5.44 -20.30 9.39
N LYS A 588 4.32 -19.69 9.80
CA LYS A 588 4.13 -18.23 9.70
C LYS A 588 5.09 -17.49 10.63
N ASN A 589 5.24 -17.96 11.86
CA ASN A 589 6.09 -17.34 12.87
C ASN A 589 7.59 -17.43 12.51
N ILE A 590 8.05 -18.57 11.99
CA ILE A 590 9.47 -18.68 11.56
C ILE A 590 9.76 -17.80 10.36
N LYS A 591 8.86 -17.71 9.38
CA LYS A 591 9.03 -16.81 8.23
C LYS A 591 9.11 -15.35 8.63
N ARG A 592 8.40 -14.97 9.69
CA ARG A 592 8.47 -13.62 10.25
C ARG A 592 9.83 -13.39 10.92
N LEU A 593 10.30 -14.36 11.70
CA LEU A 593 11.60 -14.31 12.36
C LEU A 593 12.75 -14.24 11.33
N GLU A 594 12.70 -15.07 10.30
CA GLU A 594 13.61 -15.07 9.17
C GLU A 594 13.69 -13.70 8.49
N SER A 595 12.53 -13.09 8.19
CA SER A 595 12.47 -11.76 7.57
C SER A 595 13.06 -10.66 8.46
N GLU A 596 12.94 -10.77 9.80
CA GLU A 596 13.54 -9.81 10.73
C GLU A 596 15.06 -9.95 10.76
N VAL A 597 15.59 -11.20 10.82
CA VAL A 597 17.03 -11.47 10.77
C VAL A 597 17.63 -11.03 9.44
N GLU A 598 16.99 -11.35 8.32
CA GLU A 598 17.39 -10.86 6.99
C GLU A 598 17.43 -9.32 6.93
N GLY A 599 16.45 -8.66 7.56
CA GLY A 599 16.43 -7.20 7.67
C GLY A 599 17.56 -6.62 8.50
N LEU A 600 18.04 -7.31 9.54
CA LEU A 600 19.22 -6.90 10.30
C LEU A 600 20.51 -7.09 9.47
N ARG A 601 20.59 -8.18 8.72
CA ARG A 601 21.74 -8.50 7.86
C ARG A 601 21.90 -7.49 6.72
N GLU A 602 20.83 -7.10 6.05
CA GLU A 602 20.86 -6.09 4.99
C GLU A 602 21.35 -4.71 5.50
N ASN A 603 21.25 -4.45 6.80
CA ASN A 603 21.71 -3.22 7.42
C ASN A 603 23.13 -3.27 7.97
N ILE A 604 23.86 -4.39 7.86
CA ILE A 604 25.24 -4.55 8.33
C ILE A 604 26.15 -3.43 7.79
N TYR A 605 26.08 -3.12 6.51
CA TYR A 605 26.89 -2.08 5.89
C TYR A 605 26.73 -0.72 6.57
N TYR A 606 25.46 -0.34 6.86
CA TYR A 606 25.17 0.94 7.51
C TYR A 606 25.56 0.94 8.98
N PHE A 607 25.38 -0.18 9.66
CA PHE A 607 25.82 -0.36 11.03
C PHE A 607 27.31 -0.15 11.15
N ILE A 608 28.13 -0.85 10.34
CA ILE A 608 29.59 -0.73 10.36
C ILE A 608 30.05 0.71 10.04
N LYS A 609 29.39 1.37 9.08
CA LYS A 609 29.74 2.74 8.68
C LYS A 609 29.45 3.79 9.74
N ASN A 610 28.52 3.54 10.67
CA ASN A 610 28.11 4.48 11.71
C ASN A 610 28.82 4.26 13.05
N LEU A 611 29.63 3.20 13.18
CA LEU A 611 30.42 2.95 14.38
C LEU A 611 31.57 3.97 14.53
N GLU A 612 31.84 4.39 15.77
CA GLU A 612 32.97 5.23 16.11
C GLU A 612 34.28 4.41 16.07
N GLU A 613 35.40 5.02 15.65
CA GLU A 613 36.69 4.36 15.75
C GLU A 613 37.11 4.23 17.24
N PRO A 614 37.58 3.08 17.71
CA PRO A 614 38.14 1.86 17.12
C PRO A 614 37.30 0.59 17.30
N SER A 615 36.05 0.56 16.84
CA SER A 615 35.09 -0.51 17.13
C SER A 615 35.05 -1.66 16.12
N LEU A 616 36.22 -2.07 15.61
CA LEU A 616 36.35 -3.29 14.80
C LEU A 616 35.79 -4.53 15.53
N SER A 617 35.94 -4.60 16.86
CA SER A 617 35.42 -5.65 17.72
C SER A 617 33.88 -5.68 17.72
N ALA A 618 33.24 -4.52 17.76
CA ALA A 618 31.77 -4.42 17.69
C ALA A 618 31.24 -4.89 16.35
N SER A 619 31.93 -4.57 15.26
CA SER A 619 31.57 -5.03 13.92
C SER A 619 31.67 -6.55 13.81
N ASN A 620 32.76 -7.13 14.27
CA ASN A 620 32.94 -8.58 14.27
C ASN A 620 31.90 -9.30 15.11
N PHE A 621 31.67 -8.84 16.34
CA PHE A 621 30.64 -9.40 17.21
C PHE A 621 29.26 -9.39 16.53
N TYR A 622 28.87 -8.25 15.95
CA TYR A 622 27.56 -8.12 15.34
C TYR A 622 27.39 -8.98 14.07
N ILE A 623 28.44 -9.09 13.25
CA ILE A 623 28.44 -9.95 12.05
C ILE A 623 28.32 -11.43 12.45
N VAL A 624 29.11 -11.88 13.43
CA VAL A 624 29.09 -13.27 13.91
C VAL A 624 27.76 -13.59 14.55
N LEU A 625 27.21 -12.68 15.37
CA LEU A 625 25.89 -12.83 15.97
C LEU A 625 24.80 -12.99 14.89
N LEU A 626 24.79 -12.14 13.88
CA LEU A 626 23.79 -12.25 12.80
C LEU A 626 23.90 -13.55 12.01
N SER A 627 25.13 -14.06 11.79
CA SER A 627 25.33 -15.38 11.17
C SER A 627 24.68 -16.49 11.99
N TYR A 628 24.90 -16.48 13.30
CA TYR A 628 24.27 -17.47 14.20
C TYR A 628 22.73 -17.36 14.25
N LEU A 629 22.18 -16.14 14.24
CA LEU A 629 20.72 -15.95 14.18
C LEU A 629 20.13 -16.48 12.87
N GLU A 630 20.83 -16.28 11.74
CA GLU A 630 20.43 -16.80 10.43
C GLU A 630 20.47 -18.34 10.41
N ASP A 631 21.57 -18.96 10.86
CA ASP A 631 21.71 -20.40 10.92
C ASP A 631 20.61 -21.05 11.77
N LEU A 632 20.29 -20.44 12.92
CA LEU A 632 19.25 -20.92 13.82
C LEU A 632 17.85 -20.82 13.19
N THR A 633 17.57 -19.73 12.46
CA THR A 633 16.28 -19.60 11.74
C THR A 633 16.16 -20.61 10.60
N ASN A 634 17.25 -20.85 9.85
CA ASN A 634 17.29 -21.81 8.76
C ASN A 634 17.05 -23.25 9.27
N ASP A 635 17.70 -23.63 10.36
CA ASP A 635 17.54 -24.95 10.96
C ASP A 635 16.10 -25.15 11.48
N LEU A 636 15.53 -24.15 12.10
CA LEU A 636 14.15 -24.20 12.60
C LEU A 636 13.13 -24.22 11.44
N ASP A 637 13.33 -23.43 10.37
CA ASP A 637 12.46 -23.51 9.18
C ASP A 637 12.53 -24.88 8.51
N TYR A 638 13.74 -25.46 8.44
CA TYR A 638 13.90 -26.81 7.87
C TYR A 638 13.03 -27.84 8.57
N ILE A 639 13.10 -27.94 9.91
CA ILE A 639 12.30 -28.93 10.66
C ILE A 639 10.80 -28.64 10.59
N ILE A 640 10.39 -27.36 10.62
CA ILE A 640 8.99 -26.98 10.49
C ILE A 640 8.46 -27.34 9.09
N SER A 641 9.24 -27.05 8.04
CA SER A 641 8.85 -27.36 6.67
C SER A 641 8.76 -28.86 6.40
N LYS A 642 9.66 -29.67 6.97
CA LYS A 642 9.60 -31.14 6.89
C LYS A 642 8.41 -31.70 7.67
N SER A 643 8.18 -31.19 8.89
CA SER A 643 7.03 -31.59 9.73
C SER A 643 5.69 -31.20 9.08
N TYR A 644 5.62 -30.02 8.50
CA TYR A 644 4.44 -29.58 7.74
C TYR A 644 4.14 -30.51 6.56
N LYS A 645 5.17 -30.84 5.75
CA LYS A 645 5.01 -31.78 4.62
C LYS A 645 4.57 -33.15 5.10
N HIS A 646 5.09 -33.62 6.23
CA HIS A 646 4.75 -34.92 6.80
C HIS A 646 3.26 -35.01 7.14
N ILE A 647 2.70 -34.04 7.86
CA ILE A 647 1.27 -34.04 8.21
C ILE A 647 0.39 -33.68 7.00
N ASN A 648 0.82 -32.79 6.13
CA ASN A 648 0.05 -32.41 4.94
C ASN A 648 -0.09 -33.55 3.92
N ASN A 649 0.88 -34.49 3.90
CA ASN A 649 0.84 -35.70 3.08
C ASN A 649 0.20 -36.88 3.78
N ASP A 650 -0.48 -36.66 4.91
CA ASP A 650 -1.19 -37.65 5.73
C ASP A 650 -0.35 -38.86 6.12
N HIS A 651 0.96 -38.62 6.39
CA HIS A 651 1.82 -39.67 6.92
C HIS A 651 1.42 -40.05 8.35
N GLN A 652 1.77 -41.27 8.77
CA GLN A 652 1.48 -41.77 10.10
C GLN A 652 1.99 -40.85 11.21
N LYS A 653 1.23 -40.76 12.32
CA LYS A 653 1.63 -39.97 13.49
C LYS A 653 2.93 -40.50 14.08
N LEU A 654 3.74 -39.59 14.63
CA LEU A 654 4.90 -39.98 15.44
C LEU A 654 4.43 -40.80 16.66
N LYS A 655 5.23 -41.77 17.09
CA LYS A 655 4.95 -42.53 18.31
C LYS A 655 4.98 -41.63 19.55
N LEU A 656 4.16 -41.92 20.54
CA LEU A 656 4.12 -41.16 21.81
C LEU A 656 5.50 -41.09 22.50
N SER A 657 6.31 -42.13 22.39
CA SER A 657 7.70 -42.14 22.89
C SER A 657 8.55 -41.07 22.18
N GLN A 658 8.45 -40.98 20.85
CA GLN A 658 9.18 -39.98 20.06
C GLN A 658 8.74 -38.53 20.40
N ILE A 659 7.44 -38.33 20.58
CA ILE A 659 6.92 -37.00 21.00
C ILE A 659 7.42 -36.66 22.41
N ARG A 660 7.40 -37.59 23.33
CA ARG A 660 7.89 -37.41 24.70
C ARG A 660 9.39 -37.06 24.72
N ASP A 661 10.19 -37.77 23.90
CA ASP A 661 11.62 -37.48 23.78
C ASP A 661 11.89 -36.05 23.25
N LEU A 662 11.13 -35.60 22.24
CA LEU A 662 11.24 -34.25 21.72
C LEU A 662 10.82 -33.20 22.76
N THR A 663 9.78 -33.48 23.54
CA THR A 663 9.33 -32.61 24.62
C THR A 663 10.38 -32.52 25.72
N GLU A 664 10.95 -33.67 26.14
CA GLU A 664 12.02 -33.71 27.15
C GLU A 664 13.24 -32.90 26.72
N ILE A 665 13.69 -33.00 25.46
CA ILE A 665 14.79 -32.21 24.91
C ILE A 665 14.45 -30.72 24.90
N HIS A 666 13.24 -30.38 24.51
CA HIS A 666 12.79 -28.97 24.47
C HIS A 666 12.72 -28.35 25.86
N ASP A 667 12.10 -29.04 26.83
CA ASP A 667 11.94 -28.54 28.22
C ASP A 667 13.30 -28.40 28.92
N PHE A 668 14.20 -29.38 28.68
CA PHE A 668 15.54 -29.33 29.23
C PHE A 668 16.36 -28.16 28.63
N THR A 669 16.30 -27.97 27.32
CA THR A 669 17.00 -26.85 26.67
C THR A 669 16.39 -25.52 27.12
N LYS A 670 15.08 -25.42 27.28
CA LYS A 670 14.37 -24.25 27.73
C LYS A 670 14.73 -23.83 29.16
N SER A 671 14.86 -24.77 30.09
CA SER A 671 15.26 -24.47 31.47
C SER A 671 16.65 -23.84 31.53
N ILE A 672 17.63 -24.40 30.84
CA ILE A 672 19.01 -23.90 30.81
C ILE A 672 19.06 -22.46 30.18
N PHE A 673 18.31 -22.23 29.11
CA PHE A 673 18.31 -20.92 28.48
C PHE A 673 17.47 -19.90 29.23
N LYS A 674 16.53 -20.29 30.10
CA LYS A 674 15.84 -19.37 30.98
C LYS A 674 16.84 -18.75 31.96
N ASP A 675 17.70 -19.56 32.56
CA ASP A 675 18.76 -19.09 33.46
C ASP A 675 19.77 -18.18 32.73
N SER A 676 20.06 -18.49 31.44
CA SER A 676 20.89 -17.61 30.59
C SER A 676 20.26 -16.26 30.32
N MET A 677 18.94 -16.22 30.07
CA MET A 677 18.24 -14.96 29.80
C MET A 677 18.25 -14.04 31.02
N GLU A 678 18.09 -14.59 32.22
CA GLU A 678 18.21 -13.84 33.49
C GLU A 678 19.65 -13.29 33.68
N THR A 679 20.66 -14.03 33.19
CA THR A 679 22.05 -13.60 33.23
C THR A 679 22.33 -12.45 32.26
N PHE A 680 21.74 -12.46 31.08
CA PHE A 680 21.85 -11.34 30.14
C PHE A 680 21.21 -10.06 30.69
N ASP A 681 20.07 -10.17 31.41
CA ASP A 681 19.39 -9.04 32.04
C ASP A 681 20.19 -8.48 33.22
N ASN A 682 20.76 -9.36 34.05
CA ASN A 682 21.49 -9.00 35.28
C ASN A 682 23.00 -8.75 35.09
N LYS A 683 23.51 -8.95 33.86
CA LYS A 683 24.97 -8.79 33.50
C LYS A 683 25.91 -9.62 34.40
N SER A 684 25.42 -10.73 34.96
CA SER A 684 26.20 -11.64 35.82
C SER A 684 26.86 -12.74 34.99
N THR A 685 28.16 -12.97 35.19
CA THR A 685 28.94 -13.95 34.44
C THR A 685 28.89 -15.37 35.01
N SER A 686 28.45 -15.54 36.27
CA SER A 686 28.50 -16.82 37.00
C SER A 686 27.70 -17.95 36.37
N ASN A 687 26.54 -17.66 35.79
CA ASN A 687 25.67 -18.69 35.19
C ASN A 687 26.11 -19.09 33.77
N ILE A 688 26.90 -18.25 33.08
CA ILE A 688 27.37 -18.53 31.73
C ILE A 688 28.36 -19.71 31.73
N GLU A 689 29.26 -19.75 32.71
CA GLU A 689 30.19 -20.88 32.89
C GLU A 689 29.44 -22.20 33.15
N LEU A 690 28.33 -22.17 33.89
CA LEU A 690 27.49 -23.33 34.13
C LEU A 690 26.83 -23.84 32.82
N ILE A 691 26.40 -22.93 31.94
CA ILE A 691 25.79 -23.27 30.66
C ILE A 691 26.82 -23.91 29.71
N LEU A 692 28.01 -23.33 29.65
CA LEU A 692 29.09 -23.90 28.85
C LEU A 692 29.49 -25.29 29.36
N LYS A 693 29.46 -25.52 30.68
CA LYS A 693 29.73 -26.80 31.31
C LYS A 693 28.64 -27.86 31.01
N ASN A 694 27.37 -27.42 30.91
CA ASN A 694 26.25 -28.29 30.57
C ASN A 694 26.15 -28.64 29.07
N ARG A 695 26.98 -28.05 28.23
CA ARG A 695 27.02 -28.27 26.77
C ARG A 695 27.13 -29.74 26.39
N ASP A 696 27.99 -30.48 27.06
CA ASP A 696 28.24 -31.90 26.75
C ASP A 696 27.12 -32.82 27.27
N LEU A 697 26.40 -32.43 28.31
CA LEU A 697 25.28 -33.17 28.82
C LEU A 697 24.12 -33.24 27.83
N ILE A 698 23.74 -32.13 27.23
CA ILE A 698 22.65 -32.09 26.22
C ILE A 698 23.07 -32.84 24.96
N LYS A 699 24.31 -32.68 24.53
CA LYS A 699 24.84 -33.41 23.37
C LYS A 699 24.75 -34.93 23.58
N ARG A 700 25.09 -35.44 24.80
CA ARG A 700 24.96 -36.85 25.17
C ARG A 700 23.49 -37.30 25.17
N LYS A 701 22.59 -36.54 25.80
CA LYS A 701 21.13 -36.88 25.81
C LYS A 701 20.57 -36.99 24.40
N ILE A 702 20.84 -36.05 23.51
CA ILE A 702 20.38 -36.13 22.12
C ILE A 702 20.98 -37.34 21.40
N GLN A 703 22.28 -37.63 21.64
CA GLN A 703 22.92 -38.79 21.02
C GLN A 703 22.33 -40.12 21.53
N GLU A 704 21.98 -40.25 22.81
CA GLU A 704 21.27 -41.40 23.36
C GLU A 704 19.92 -41.65 22.67
N LYS A 705 19.13 -40.56 22.44
CA LYS A 705 17.85 -40.66 21.71
C LYS A 705 18.04 -41.08 20.25
N ILE A 706 19.11 -40.60 19.60
CA ILE A 706 19.48 -41.02 18.24
C ILE A 706 19.82 -42.51 18.23
N ASN A 707 20.64 -43.00 19.17
CA ASN A 707 21.03 -44.40 19.27
C ASN A 707 19.83 -45.29 19.51
N SER A 708 18.94 -44.94 20.45
CA SER A 708 17.69 -45.66 20.72
C SER A 708 16.80 -45.74 19.46
N GLN A 709 16.70 -44.66 18.69
CA GLN A 709 15.92 -44.71 17.45
C GLN A 709 16.57 -45.61 16.36
N ILE A 710 17.92 -45.68 16.29
CA ILE A 710 18.63 -46.57 15.38
C ILE A 710 18.27 -48.04 15.70
N GLU A 711 18.27 -48.41 16.99
CA GLU A 711 17.89 -49.76 17.41
C GLU A 711 16.43 -50.10 17.08
N LEU A 712 15.48 -49.17 17.36
CA LEU A 712 14.09 -49.31 17.00
C LEU A 712 13.88 -49.45 15.48
N THR A 713 14.65 -48.73 14.68
CA THR A 713 14.56 -48.81 13.23
C THR A 713 15.07 -50.15 12.69
N ARG A 714 16.10 -50.70 13.31
CA ARG A 714 16.59 -52.07 12.98
C ARG A 714 15.59 -53.17 13.25
N LYS A 715 14.72 -53.00 14.25
CA LYS A 715 13.67 -53.96 14.63
C LYS A 715 12.39 -53.83 13.81
N ILE A 716 12.36 -52.99 12.78
CA ILE A 716 11.21 -52.72 11.86
C ILE A 716 9.94 -52.25 12.61
N GLU A 717 10.09 -51.65 13.78
CA GLU A 717 8.95 -51.17 14.59
C GLU A 717 8.45 -49.76 14.21
N THR A 718 9.11 -49.10 13.27
CA THR A 718 8.78 -47.67 12.89
C THR A 718 8.59 -47.51 11.40
N SER A 719 7.63 -46.65 11.01
CA SER A 719 7.47 -46.20 9.62
C SER A 719 8.75 -45.51 9.14
N PRO A 720 9.28 -45.81 7.92
CA PRO A 720 10.45 -45.15 7.38
C PRO A 720 10.32 -43.62 7.34
N LYS A 721 9.11 -43.10 7.04
CA LYS A 721 8.83 -41.66 7.01
C LYS A 721 8.88 -41.05 8.41
N ASN A 722 8.37 -41.75 9.43
CA ASN A 722 8.43 -41.29 10.82
C ASN A 722 9.87 -41.30 11.34
N ALA A 723 10.61 -42.37 11.09
CA ALA A 723 12.01 -42.46 11.49
C ALA A 723 12.85 -41.34 10.86
N THR A 724 12.68 -41.08 9.55
CA THR A 724 13.38 -40.03 8.85
C THR A 724 13.04 -38.63 9.40
N LEU A 725 11.74 -38.37 9.67
CA LEU A 725 11.33 -37.08 10.26
C LEU A 725 11.92 -36.91 11.66
N TYR A 726 11.84 -37.93 12.47
CA TYR A 726 12.32 -37.88 13.85
C TYR A 726 13.84 -37.68 13.92
N PHE A 727 14.64 -38.39 13.08
CA PHE A 727 16.07 -38.17 12.95
C PHE A 727 16.38 -36.73 12.51
N ASN A 728 15.68 -36.20 11.53
CA ASN A 728 15.87 -34.80 11.09
C ASN A 728 15.63 -33.81 12.23
N ILE A 729 14.57 -34.02 13.03
CA ILE A 729 14.28 -33.15 14.18
C ILE A 729 15.38 -33.24 15.23
N LEU A 730 15.81 -34.45 15.60
CA LEU A 730 16.87 -34.69 16.61
C LEU A 730 18.20 -34.04 16.18
N LEU A 731 18.64 -34.28 14.93
CA LEU A 731 19.88 -33.71 14.41
C LEU A 731 19.84 -32.21 14.39
N LYS A 732 18.75 -31.62 13.89
CA LYS A 732 18.61 -30.17 13.87
C LYS A 732 18.41 -29.55 15.25
N SER A 733 17.78 -30.26 16.19
CA SER A 733 17.72 -29.83 17.61
C SER A 733 19.13 -29.75 18.23
N LYS A 734 20.03 -30.66 17.86
CA LYS A 734 21.43 -30.61 18.27
C LYS A 734 22.15 -29.39 17.69
N ASP A 735 21.92 -29.07 16.40
CA ASP A 735 22.50 -27.90 15.74
C ASP A 735 21.95 -26.60 16.35
N ILE A 736 20.62 -26.47 16.51
CA ILE A 736 19.95 -25.35 17.18
C ILE A 736 20.52 -25.10 18.56
N TYR A 737 20.71 -26.15 19.34
CA TYR A 737 21.30 -26.03 20.67
C TYR A 737 22.76 -25.54 20.61
N LYS A 738 23.57 -26.12 19.71
CA LYS A 738 24.96 -25.71 19.51
C LYS A 738 25.07 -24.22 19.15
N ILE A 739 24.21 -23.74 18.25
CA ILE A 739 24.19 -22.34 17.85
C ILE A 739 23.80 -21.44 19.01
N LYS A 740 22.79 -21.80 19.81
CA LYS A 740 22.42 -21.05 21.01
C LYS A 740 23.60 -20.91 21.98
N VAL A 741 24.33 -21.99 22.22
CA VAL A 741 25.53 -21.94 23.07
C VAL A 741 26.63 -21.07 22.48
N ASN A 742 26.85 -21.15 21.15
CA ASN A 742 27.85 -20.31 20.48
C ASN A 742 27.51 -18.81 20.59
N ILE A 743 26.21 -18.43 20.53
CA ILE A 743 25.77 -17.04 20.73
C ILE A 743 26.12 -16.56 22.16
N ILE A 744 25.93 -17.41 23.16
CA ILE A 744 26.26 -17.09 24.55
C ILE A 744 27.76 -16.97 24.74
N ASP A 745 28.54 -17.88 24.18
CA ASP A 745 30.00 -17.89 24.24
C ASP A 745 30.59 -16.62 23.58
N GLU A 746 30.11 -16.28 22.38
CA GLU A 746 30.53 -15.08 21.67
C GLU A 746 30.21 -13.80 22.43
N PHE A 747 28.99 -13.74 23.04
CA PHE A 747 28.60 -12.61 23.88
C PHE A 747 29.52 -12.50 25.11
N TYR A 748 29.81 -13.61 25.78
CA TYR A 748 30.67 -13.66 26.96
C TYR A 748 32.10 -13.20 26.65
N ASN A 749 32.70 -13.74 25.59
CA ASN A 749 34.04 -13.39 25.17
C ASN A 749 34.18 -11.91 24.80
N SER A 750 33.18 -11.37 24.11
CA SER A 750 33.15 -9.95 23.75
C SER A 750 32.94 -9.06 24.99
N TYR A 751 32.09 -9.48 25.94
CA TYR A 751 31.86 -8.75 27.19
C TYR A 751 33.15 -8.71 28.07
N LYS A 752 33.92 -9.79 28.12
CA LYS A 752 35.17 -9.86 28.83
C LYS A 752 36.23 -8.92 28.24
N GLN A 753 36.27 -8.79 26.92
CA GLN A 753 37.18 -7.86 26.24
C GLN A 753 36.92 -6.38 26.54
N ILE A 754 35.70 -6.01 26.90
CA ILE A 754 35.34 -4.63 27.24
C ILE A 754 35.70 -4.27 28.67
N ASN A 755 35.69 -5.26 29.59
CA ASN A 755 35.88 -5.04 31.01
C ASN A 755 37.34 -5.26 31.45
N ASN A 756 38.18 -5.84 30.56
CA ASN A 756 39.64 -5.86 30.67
C ASN A 756 40.26 -4.70 29.89
#